data_a49372f877c31888d4369f98176304d5
#
_entry.id   a49372f877c31888d4369f98176304d5
#
_cell.length_a   1.000
_cell.length_b   1.000
_cell.length_c   1.000
_cell.angle_alpha   90.00
_cell.angle_beta   90.00
_cell.angle_gamma   90.00
#
_symmetry.space_group_name_H-M   'P 1'
#
loop_
_entity.id
_entity.type
_entity.pdbx_description
1 polymer ?
#
loop_
_entity_poly.entity_id
_entity_poly.type
_entity_poly.pdbx_seq_one_letter_code
_entity_poly.pdbx_strand_id
1 'polypeptide(L)'
;MKKTIKGILIAVLALGSTMTFAQVATPTHKIDQTFTIPAPNYKVSPLTGLDRQGWIDAAEYLLEGAFTYVRNIDDPMYFPKQFEKTYPRDKGGVITAKLEGFCRTLFLAAPLLRENPDLTLNGIKVGDYYRHQLLNLLDPKSPSYVKPLGKNGGPSQTLVEFGALAISLTTAKNVLWDPLTQEQKDKLAATMLSYGNGPTIGSNWMFFNVFVISFFKQEGYKVNDWRMEDCLKKLLALYRGEGWYNDAPAYDYYSMWAFQMYGPIWAQTYGHFYPEYAAQFMKNQADLIDNYPYMFNAEGKMNMWGRSIPYRFGAVVPLALLGYQTDKDINYGWMRRIASSTLLQFVQNPNLLEDNVPTLGFYGPFEPAVQIYSCRGSVYWCAKAFLALLLPADNPFWTAKENNGPWDKEFKKNKVYNKFQPATNLLITDYPNVGGSEMRSWCHETVAKDWQKFRSSENYNKLAYHTEFPWMADGKNGEVSMNYATKNAKGQWEVLRLYTFKSFEDGIYRRDAVLETNLDIKYNLADIPLPNGVLRVDKVSVPTPTDIRLGHYTLSETFGKPVVERKSKNVPEATIISNGEYSLAMVNLTDWDKTEVLHPEGIHPVTYKCGLIQNEKHIQSEDVMVTLMLWKKGNKEFSKKELTPVKSVKIADDKKSVTITFADKTVKTVNF
;
A
#
# COMPACT_ATOMS: atom_id res chain seq x y z
N MET A 1 21.93 83.87 16.87
CA MET A 1 20.57 83.64 17.40
C MET A 1 20.25 82.14 17.27
N LYS A 2 20.26 81.46 18.41
CA LYS A 2 19.97 79.98 18.52
C LYS A 2 18.45 79.80 18.61
N LYS A 3 17.84 78.96 17.77
CA LYS A 3 16.50 78.40 17.99
C LYS A 3 16.58 76.97 18.17
N THR A 4 16.23 76.49 19.38
CA THR A 4 16.10 75.15 19.85
C THR A 4 14.80 74.54 19.32
N ILE A 5 14.85 73.43 18.65
CA ILE A 5 13.68 72.65 18.28
C ILE A 5 13.62 71.46 19.21
N LYS A 6 12.54 71.36 20.01
CA LYS A 6 12.22 70.23 20.87
C LYS A 6 11.64 69.08 19.98
N GLY A 7 12.29 67.99 19.92
CA GLY A 7 11.72 66.78 19.29
C GLY A 7 10.79 66.07 20.26
N ILE A 8 9.57 65.77 19.81
CA ILE A 8 8.59 64.95 20.48
C ILE A 8 8.85 63.53 20.04
N LEU A 9 9.23 62.70 20.99
CA LEU A 9 9.39 61.23 20.77
C LEU A 9 7.99 60.61 20.87
N ILE A 10 7.41 60.19 19.75
CA ILE A 10 6.19 59.36 19.72
C ILE A 10 6.64 57.87 19.83
N ALA A 11 6.43 57.27 20.98
CA ALA A 11 6.61 55.83 21.17
C ALA A 11 5.41 55.12 20.50
N VAL A 12 5.63 54.54 19.34
CA VAL A 12 4.69 53.60 18.73
C VAL A 12 4.86 52.26 19.44
N LEU A 13 3.94 51.91 20.33
CA LEU A 13 3.76 50.58 20.85
C LEU A 13 3.26 49.68 19.70
N ALA A 14 4.16 48.97 19.03
CA ALA A 14 3.83 47.90 18.16
C ALA A 14 3.35 46.69 19.03
N LEU A 15 2.04 46.53 19.15
CA LEU A 15 1.43 45.30 19.60
C LEU A 15 1.70 44.22 18.51
N GLY A 16 2.87 43.60 18.56
CA GLY A 16 3.16 42.39 17.83
C GLY A 16 2.32 41.27 18.41
N SER A 17 1.18 40.97 17.78
CA SER A 17 0.54 39.66 17.96
C SER A 17 1.49 38.61 17.41
N THR A 18 2.36 38.06 18.25
CA THR A 18 3.06 36.82 17.99
C THR A 18 2.02 35.73 17.84
N MET A 19 1.67 35.39 16.60
CA MET A 19 1.06 34.09 16.32
C MET A 19 2.04 33.05 16.83
N THR A 20 1.81 32.55 18.01
CA THR A 20 2.42 31.30 18.48
C THR A 20 1.95 30.20 17.53
N PHE A 21 2.76 29.93 16.51
CA PHE A 21 2.68 28.64 15.84
C PHE A 21 2.81 27.60 16.95
N ALA A 22 1.82 26.72 17.08
CA ALA A 22 1.88 25.63 18.03
C ALA A 22 3.27 24.99 17.92
N GLN A 23 4.02 24.97 19.01
CA GLN A 23 5.36 24.44 19.05
C GLN A 23 5.27 23.01 18.52
N VAL A 24 6.03 22.67 17.47
CA VAL A 24 6.03 21.35 16.87
C VAL A 24 6.38 20.37 17.96
N ALA A 25 5.48 19.43 18.25
CA ALA A 25 5.71 18.43 19.26
C ALA A 25 6.97 17.62 18.88
N THR A 26 7.93 17.51 19.81
CA THR A 26 9.13 16.71 19.67
C THR A 26 9.05 15.52 20.61
N PRO A 27 9.65 14.36 20.29
CA PRO A 27 9.66 13.21 21.18
C PRO A 27 10.42 13.52 22.47
N THR A 28 10.00 12.95 23.59
CA THR A 28 10.64 13.10 24.89
C THR A 28 11.99 12.39 24.98
N HIS A 29 12.12 11.28 24.27
CA HIS A 29 13.33 10.48 24.16
C HIS A 29 13.32 9.74 22.81
N LYS A 30 14.42 9.06 22.50
CA LYS A 30 14.53 8.20 21.31
C LYS A 30 14.29 6.75 21.70
N ILE A 31 13.56 6.01 20.88
CA ILE A 31 13.47 4.55 20.94
C ILE A 31 14.44 3.93 19.95
N ASP A 32 14.63 2.61 20.03
CA ASP A 32 15.43 1.88 19.05
C ASP A 32 14.88 2.08 17.63
N GLN A 33 15.78 2.29 16.68
CA GLN A 33 15.42 2.57 15.29
C GLN A 33 14.78 1.37 14.58
N THR A 34 15.05 0.17 15.07
CA THR A 34 14.53 -1.09 14.52
C THR A 34 14.05 -1.99 15.64
N PHE A 35 12.96 -2.68 15.38
CA PHE A 35 12.43 -3.69 16.30
C PHE A 35 13.33 -4.92 16.35
N THR A 36 13.69 -5.36 17.54
CA THR A 36 14.35 -6.64 17.80
C THR A 36 13.37 -7.55 18.53
N ILE A 37 13.19 -8.79 18.07
CA ILE A 37 12.30 -9.76 18.73
C ILE A 37 12.93 -10.13 20.09
N PRO A 38 12.32 -9.81 21.24
CA PRO A 38 12.96 -10.03 22.55
C PRO A 38 13.18 -11.52 22.86
N ALA A 39 12.23 -12.38 22.47
CA ALA A 39 12.28 -13.82 22.72
C ALA A 39 11.83 -14.62 21.48
N PRO A 40 12.72 -14.83 20.48
CA PRO A 40 12.34 -15.54 19.27
C PRO A 40 11.87 -16.98 19.52
N ASN A 41 10.73 -17.38 18.99
CA ASN A 41 10.18 -18.72 19.13
C ASN A 41 10.29 -19.52 17.84
N TYR A 42 11.48 -20.06 17.59
CA TYR A 42 11.74 -20.88 16.39
C TYR A 42 11.06 -22.26 16.40
N LYS A 43 10.43 -22.67 17.51
CA LYS A 43 9.66 -23.94 17.56
C LYS A 43 8.36 -23.82 16.76
N VAL A 44 7.64 -22.73 16.91
CA VAL A 44 6.37 -22.45 16.23
C VAL A 44 6.60 -21.63 14.95
N SER A 45 7.53 -20.69 15.00
CA SER A 45 7.88 -19.77 13.90
C SER A 45 9.33 -20.00 13.43
N PRO A 46 9.66 -21.14 12.84
CA PRO A 46 11.03 -21.50 12.47
C PRO A 46 11.69 -20.59 11.45
N LEU A 47 10.91 -19.80 10.71
CA LEU A 47 11.39 -18.91 9.65
C LEU A 47 11.53 -17.47 10.12
N THR A 48 10.63 -17.01 10.97
CA THR A 48 10.61 -15.61 11.45
C THR A 48 11.04 -15.46 12.92
N GLY A 49 10.87 -16.48 13.74
CA GLY A 49 10.98 -16.38 15.19
C GLY A 49 9.81 -15.64 15.83
N LEU A 50 8.88 -15.04 15.06
CA LEU A 50 7.83 -14.17 15.54
C LEU A 50 6.55 -14.97 15.83
N ASP A 51 6.29 -15.22 17.10
CA ASP A 51 5.04 -15.80 17.59
C ASP A 51 4.04 -14.73 18.06
N ARG A 52 2.95 -15.13 18.72
CA ARG A 52 1.94 -14.20 19.23
C ARG A 52 2.51 -13.17 20.22
N GLN A 53 3.43 -13.59 21.11
CA GLN A 53 4.07 -12.65 22.04
C GLN A 53 4.93 -11.64 21.28
N GLY A 54 5.70 -12.08 20.29
CA GLY A 54 6.48 -11.17 19.45
C GLY A 54 5.62 -10.17 18.68
N TRP A 55 4.37 -10.53 18.32
CA TRP A 55 3.40 -9.57 17.78
C TRP A 55 2.94 -8.54 18.82
N ILE A 56 2.70 -8.94 20.06
CA ILE A 56 2.41 -8.03 21.18
C ILE A 56 3.57 -7.06 21.37
N ASP A 57 4.81 -7.58 21.45
CA ASP A 57 6.02 -6.77 21.62
C ASP A 57 6.21 -5.76 20.49
N ALA A 58 5.93 -6.15 19.23
CA ALA A 58 6.01 -5.26 18.09
C ALA A 58 4.92 -4.17 18.11
N ALA A 59 3.71 -4.48 18.60
CA ALA A 59 2.65 -3.50 18.78
C ALA A 59 3.03 -2.48 19.87
N GLU A 60 3.60 -2.96 20.99
CA GLU A 60 4.06 -2.12 22.09
C GLU A 60 5.20 -1.20 21.62
N TYR A 61 6.20 -1.73 20.90
CA TYR A 61 7.28 -0.95 20.30
C TYR A 61 6.78 0.22 19.44
N LEU A 62 5.80 -0.01 18.56
CA LEU A 62 5.25 1.05 17.72
C LEU A 62 4.42 2.05 18.52
N LEU A 63 3.69 1.59 19.54
CA LEU A 63 2.90 2.45 20.41
C LEU A 63 3.80 3.28 21.34
N GLU A 64 4.88 2.72 21.84
CA GLU A 64 5.90 3.43 22.62
C GLU A 64 6.45 4.62 21.81
N GLY A 65 6.80 4.41 20.53
CA GLY A 65 7.21 5.48 19.63
C GLY A 65 6.22 6.63 19.59
N ALA A 66 4.92 6.34 19.49
CA ALA A 66 3.87 7.35 19.53
C ALA A 66 3.77 8.04 20.90
N PHE A 67 3.91 7.29 21.99
CA PHE A 67 3.85 7.83 23.36
C PHE A 67 5.04 8.71 23.72
N THR A 68 6.13 8.68 22.96
CA THR A 68 7.22 9.67 23.17
C THR A 68 6.78 11.10 22.88
N TYR A 69 5.64 11.30 22.19
CA TYR A 69 5.05 12.63 21.97
C TYR A 69 4.08 13.06 23.08
N VAL A 70 3.78 12.17 24.03
CA VAL A 70 2.86 12.39 25.15
C VAL A 70 3.66 12.61 26.42
N ARG A 71 3.73 13.87 26.89
CA ARG A 71 4.40 14.26 28.13
C ARG A 71 3.50 14.16 29.33
N ASN A 72 2.20 14.42 29.08
CA ASN A 72 1.15 14.37 30.09
C ASN A 72 -0.16 13.96 29.40
N ILE A 73 -1.19 13.70 30.22
CA ILE A 73 -2.46 13.18 29.75
C ILE A 73 -3.23 14.16 28.82
N ASP A 74 -2.92 15.45 28.83
CA ASP A 74 -3.56 16.48 28.01
C ASP A 74 -2.95 16.59 26.61
N ASP A 75 -1.74 16.10 26.40
CA ASP A 75 -1.07 16.17 25.10
C ASP A 75 -1.81 15.30 24.06
N PRO A 76 -2.20 15.87 22.92
CA PRO A 76 -2.87 15.07 21.87
C PRO A 76 -1.88 14.15 21.16
N MET A 77 -2.37 13.04 20.62
CA MET A 77 -1.59 12.18 19.73
C MET A 77 -1.43 12.87 18.36
N TYR A 78 -0.41 13.73 18.27
CA TYR A 78 -0.18 14.59 17.12
C TYR A 78 1.30 14.60 16.74
N PHE A 79 1.58 14.37 15.44
CA PHE A 79 2.93 14.19 14.92
C PHE A 79 3.31 15.28 13.92
N PRO A 80 4.61 15.63 13.79
CA PRO A 80 5.09 16.63 12.85
C PRO A 80 4.73 16.31 11.42
N LYS A 81 4.38 17.33 10.62
CA LYS A 81 4.17 17.20 9.17
C LYS A 81 5.48 16.80 8.48
N GLN A 82 5.40 15.91 7.49
CA GLN A 82 6.58 15.39 6.79
C GLN A 82 6.74 16.00 5.39
N PHE A 83 5.66 16.06 4.57
CA PHE A 83 5.71 16.60 3.21
C PHE A 83 4.74 17.76 3.02
N GLU A 84 5.13 18.76 2.21
CA GLU A 84 4.31 19.95 1.98
C GLU A 84 2.96 19.66 1.33
N LYS A 85 2.88 18.69 0.39
CA LYS A 85 1.62 18.31 -0.25
C LYS A 85 0.61 17.66 0.69
N THR A 86 1.05 17.21 1.86
CA THR A 86 0.21 16.50 2.83
C THR A 86 -0.48 17.47 3.79
N TYR A 87 -1.36 17.01 4.67
CA TYR A 87 -1.95 17.88 5.66
C TYR A 87 -1.26 17.72 7.04
N PRO A 88 -1.50 18.64 8.01
CA PRO A 88 -2.44 19.75 7.96
C PRO A 88 -1.98 20.92 7.07
N ARG A 89 -2.96 21.61 6.45
CA ARG A 89 -2.75 22.82 5.67
C ARG A 89 -3.38 24.05 6.33
N ASP A 90 -4.31 23.82 7.25
CA ASP A 90 -5.06 24.82 7.99
C ASP A 90 -5.42 24.33 9.41
N LYS A 91 -6.13 25.16 10.18
CA LYS A 91 -6.56 24.80 11.54
C LYS A 91 -7.49 23.59 11.58
N GLY A 92 -8.38 23.42 10.58
CA GLY A 92 -9.28 22.25 10.49
C GLY A 92 -8.49 20.98 10.24
N GLY A 93 -7.47 21.04 9.37
CA GLY A 93 -6.55 19.94 9.13
C GLY A 93 -5.75 19.53 10.36
N VAL A 94 -5.42 20.46 11.26
CA VAL A 94 -4.77 20.12 12.55
C VAL A 94 -5.70 19.31 13.45
N ILE A 95 -6.98 19.67 13.57
CA ILE A 95 -7.96 18.90 14.35
C ILE A 95 -8.11 17.48 13.76
N THR A 96 -8.20 17.36 12.44
CA THR A 96 -8.28 16.08 11.75
C THR A 96 -7.02 15.25 11.99
N ALA A 97 -5.81 15.84 11.91
CA ALA A 97 -4.57 15.11 12.14
C ALA A 97 -4.43 14.60 13.58
N LYS A 98 -4.90 15.37 14.57
CA LYS A 98 -4.99 14.92 15.97
C LYS A 98 -5.96 13.75 16.13
N LEU A 99 -7.12 13.84 15.50
CA LEU A 99 -8.14 12.78 15.54
C LEU A 99 -7.62 11.49 14.86
N GLU A 100 -6.92 11.59 13.73
CA GLU A 100 -6.29 10.44 13.10
C GLU A 100 -5.20 9.82 13.98
N GLY A 101 -4.32 10.63 14.57
CA GLY A 101 -3.32 10.15 15.51
C GLY A 101 -3.95 9.38 16.67
N PHE A 102 -4.98 9.95 17.28
CA PHE A 102 -5.72 9.34 18.39
C PHE A 102 -6.40 8.02 17.99
N CYS A 103 -7.23 8.02 16.93
CA CYS A 103 -8.03 6.86 16.56
C CYS A 103 -7.21 5.73 15.97
N ARG A 104 -6.14 6.05 15.22
CA ARG A 104 -5.36 5.02 14.51
C ARG A 104 -4.31 4.35 15.39
N THR A 105 -3.74 5.06 16.36
CA THR A 105 -2.88 4.44 17.38
C THR A 105 -3.68 3.54 18.33
N LEU A 106 -5.00 3.74 18.47
CA LEU A 106 -5.88 2.82 19.19
C LEU A 106 -5.93 1.41 18.57
N PHE A 107 -5.59 1.22 17.30
CA PHE A 107 -5.47 -0.13 16.73
C PHE A 107 -4.23 -0.89 17.21
N LEU A 108 -3.26 -0.18 17.83
CA LEU A 108 -2.22 -0.80 18.66
C LEU A 108 -2.69 -0.94 20.10
N ALA A 109 -3.17 0.18 20.66
CA ALA A 109 -3.48 0.27 22.09
C ALA A 109 -4.65 -0.64 22.52
N ALA A 110 -5.73 -0.73 21.73
CA ALA A 110 -6.90 -1.50 22.14
C ALA A 110 -6.62 -3.01 22.25
N PRO A 111 -5.97 -3.68 21.29
CA PRO A 111 -5.52 -5.06 21.47
C PRO A 111 -4.58 -5.24 22.66
N LEU A 112 -3.62 -4.32 22.86
CA LEU A 112 -2.69 -4.38 24.00
C LEU A 112 -3.42 -4.19 25.36
N LEU A 113 -4.37 -3.26 25.44
CA LEU A 113 -5.17 -3.04 26.66
C LEU A 113 -6.10 -4.21 26.96
N ARG A 114 -6.51 -4.97 25.98
CA ARG A 114 -7.25 -6.21 26.17
C ARG A 114 -6.39 -7.29 26.84
N GLU A 115 -5.09 -7.36 26.47
CA GLU A 115 -4.12 -8.30 27.06
C GLU A 115 -3.62 -7.80 28.42
N ASN A 116 -3.33 -6.50 28.54
CA ASN A 116 -2.81 -5.84 29.73
C ASN A 116 -3.52 -4.50 29.98
N PRO A 117 -4.61 -4.48 30.78
CA PRO A 117 -5.35 -3.25 31.09
C PRO A 117 -4.54 -2.17 31.83
N ASP A 118 -3.47 -2.56 32.51
CA ASP A 118 -2.59 -1.67 33.28
C ASP A 118 -1.34 -1.21 32.51
N LEU A 119 -1.28 -1.43 31.19
CA LEU A 119 -0.18 -1.02 30.34
C LEU A 119 0.18 0.44 30.58
N THR A 120 1.49 0.68 30.81
CA THR A 120 2.04 2.02 31.06
C THR A 120 3.20 2.27 30.10
N LEU A 121 3.14 3.37 29.34
CA LEU A 121 4.19 3.81 28.41
C LEU A 121 4.56 5.24 28.74
N ASN A 122 5.85 5.57 28.69
CA ASN A 122 6.39 6.89 29.03
C ASN A 122 5.87 7.42 30.41
N GLY A 123 5.68 6.52 31.36
CA GLY A 123 5.15 6.85 32.69
C GLY A 123 3.65 7.15 32.75
N ILE A 124 2.91 6.95 31.66
CA ILE A 124 1.49 7.25 31.53
C ILE A 124 0.69 5.95 31.35
N LYS A 125 -0.35 5.74 32.17
CA LYS A 125 -1.28 4.62 31.96
C LYS A 125 -2.03 4.81 30.63
N VAL A 126 -1.83 3.87 29.71
CA VAL A 126 -2.36 3.96 28.33
C VAL A 126 -3.89 4.05 28.33
N GLY A 127 -4.58 3.24 29.14
CA GLY A 127 -6.04 3.27 29.24
C GLY A 127 -6.58 4.61 29.74
N ASP A 128 -5.93 5.20 30.76
CA ASP A 128 -6.31 6.50 31.31
C ASP A 128 -6.12 7.62 30.29
N TYR A 129 -4.99 7.59 29.56
CA TYR A 129 -4.70 8.53 28.50
C TYR A 129 -5.80 8.53 27.41
N TYR A 130 -6.11 7.36 26.88
CA TYR A 130 -7.11 7.29 25.80
C TYR A 130 -8.52 7.67 26.29
N ARG A 131 -8.92 7.32 27.53
CA ARG A 131 -10.21 7.80 28.09
C ARG A 131 -10.22 9.31 28.24
N HIS A 132 -9.13 9.91 28.73
CA HIS A 132 -9.03 11.36 28.88
C HIS A 132 -9.13 12.07 27.53
N GLN A 133 -8.36 11.61 26.53
CA GLN A 133 -8.40 12.16 25.17
C GLN A 133 -9.77 11.97 24.52
N LEU A 134 -10.45 10.84 24.78
CA LEU A 134 -11.82 10.61 24.33
C LEU A 134 -12.77 11.69 24.86
N LEU A 135 -12.64 12.06 26.13
CA LEU A 135 -13.46 13.11 26.74
C LEU A 135 -13.10 14.50 26.20
N ASN A 136 -11.85 14.74 25.86
CA ASN A 136 -11.39 15.96 25.19
C ASN A 136 -12.06 16.18 23.82
N LEU A 137 -12.43 15.11 23.12
CA LEU A 137 -13.21 15.22 21.87
C LEU A 137 -14.61 15.80 22.08
N LEU A 138 -15.16 15.72 23.31
CA LEU A 138 -16.50 16.12 23.67
C LEU A 138 -16.58 17.48 24.38
N ASP A 139 -15.44 18.05 24.79
CA ASP A 139 -15.38 19.34 25.46
C ASP A 139 -15.19 20.48 24.45
N PRO A 140 -16.15 21.42 24.31
CA PRO A 140 -16.04 22.56 23.43
C PRO A 140 -14.85 23.50 23.70
N LYS A 141 -14.25 23.42 24.90
CA LYS A 141 -13.06 24.21 25.26
C LYS A 141 -11.76 23.52 24.86
N SER A 142 -11.80 22.21 24.56
CA SER A 142 -10.64 21.45 24.18
C SER A 142 -10.15 21.82 22.76
N PRO A 143 -8.83 21.92 22.52
CA PRO A 143 -8.28 22.09 21.19
C PRO A 143 -8.44 20.87 20.28
N SER A 144 -8.95 19.76 20.82
CA SER A 144 -9.28 18.53 20.09
C SER A 144 -10.78 18.33 19.89
N TYR A 145 -11.60 19.31 20.25
CA TYR A 145 -13.07 19.20 20.20
C TYR A 145 -13.58 18.85 18.80
N VAL A 146 -14.46 17.85 18.75
CA VAL A 146 -15.17 17.42 17.54
C VAL A 146 -16.64 17.79 17.67
N LYS A 147 -17.07 18.78 16.91
CA LYS A 147 -18.48 19.20 16.89
C LYS A 147 -19.35 18.10 16.27
N PRO A 148 -20.53 17.78 16.87
CA PRO A 148 -21.50 16.90 16.22
C PRO A 148 -21.86 17.36 14.80
N LEU A 149 -22.10 16.41 13.90
CA LEU A 149 -22.47 16.70 12.51
C LEU A 149 -23.82 17.44 12.47
N GLY A 150 -23.85 18.61 11.85
CA GLY A 150 -25.06 19.38 11.66
C GLY A 150 -25.99 18.76 10.62
N LYS A 151 -27.28 19.16 10.61
CA LYS A 151 -28.32 18.64 9.70
C LYS A 151 -27.93 18.70 8.21
N ASN A 152 -27.13 19.67 7.81
CA ASN A 152 -26.67 19.86 6.43
C ASN A 152 -25.21 19.41 6.24
N GLY A 153 -24.63 18.67 7.18
CA GLY A 153 -23.26 18.18 7.09
C GLY A 153 -23.11 17.08 6.04
N GLY A 154 -22.02 17.14 5.26
CA GLY A 154 -21.68 16.13 4.26
C GLY A 154 -20.79 15.01 4.81
N PRO A 155 -20.34 14.09 3.94
CA PRO A 155 -19.32 13.09 4.29
C PRO A 155 -18.08 13.76 4.88
N SER A 156 -17.52 13.18 5.91
CA SER A 156 -16.42 13.77 6.67
C SER A 156 -15.38 12.73 7.09
N GLN A 157 -14.10 13.11 7.15
CA GLN A 157 -13.03 12.29 7.69
C GLN A 157 -13.31 11.86 9.14
N THR A 158 -14.04 12.67 9.90
CA THR A 158 -14.46 12.33 11.27
C THR A 158 -15.24 11.03 11.34
N LEU A 159 -16.08 10.73 10.35
CA LEU A 159 -16.81 9.45 10.30
C LEU A 159 -15.83 8.27 10.22
N VAL A 160 -14.78 8.40 9.41
CA VAL A 160 -13.72 7.36 9.26
C VAL A 160 -13.08 7.06 10.60
N GLU A 161 -12.69 8.11 11.32
CA GLU A 161 -12.04 7.97 12.62
C GLU A 161 -13.00 7.45 13.69
N PHE A 162 -14.27 7.85 13.67
CA PHE A 162 -15.28 7.32 14.59
C PHE A 162 -15.62 5.84 14.33
N GLY A 163 -15.55 5.39 13.08
CA GLY A 163 -15.63 3.96 12.77
C GLY A 163 -14.47 3.17 13.39
N ALA A 164 -13.25 3.69 13.27
CA ALA A 164 -12.06 3.11 13.92
C ALA A 164 -12.19 3.13 15.45
N LEU A 165 -12.67 4.23 16.00
CA LEU A 165 -12.93 4.36 17.44
C LEU A 165 -13.96 3.33 17.93
N ALA A 166 -15.05 3.11 17.19
CA ALA A 166 -16.07 2.11 17.53
C ALA A 166 -15.47 0.69 17.60
N ILE A 167 -14.59 0.33 16.67
CA ILE A 167 -13.85 -0.94 16.70
C ILE A 167 -12.99 -1.03 17.97
N SER A 168 -12.28 0.04 18.30
CA SER A 168 -11.38 0.09 19.45
C SER A 168 -12.13 0.05 20.78
N LEU A 169 -13.26 0.75 20.87
CA LEU A 169 -14.16 0.70 22.04
C LEU A 169 -14.71 -0.71 22.26
N THR A 170 -15.02 -1.43 21.18
CA THR A 170 -15.45 -2.83 21.26
C THR A 170 -14.30 -3.74 21.71
N THR A 171 -13.09 -3.54 21.17
CA THR A 171 -11.92 -4.37 21.44
C THR A 171 -11.47 -4.32 22.89
N ALA A 172 -11.44 -3.13 23.50
CA ALA A 172 -11.04 -2.90 24.90
C ALA A 172 -12.16 -2.23 25.70
N LYS A 173 -13.36 -2.78 25.59
CA LYS A 173 -14.60 -2.20 26.16
C LYS A 173 -14.49 -1.95 27.67
N ASN A 174 -13.97 -2.92 28.40
CA ASN A 174 -13.75 -2.86 29.84
C ASN A 174 -12.80 -1.75 30.29
N VAL A 175 -11.91 -1.30 29.41
CA VAL A 175 -10.92 -0.24 29.70
C VAL A 175 -11.39 1.12 29.15
N LEU A 176 -11.97 1.15 27.96
CA LEU A 176 -12.23 2.40 27.24
C LEU A 176 -13.67 2.90 27.37
N TRP A 177 -14.66 2.00 27.46
CA TRP A 177 -16.09 2.36 27.46
C TRP A 177 -16.75 2.17 28.82
N ASP A 178 -16.63 1.00 29.45
CA ASP A 178 -17.35 0.65 30.68
C ASP A 178 -17.07 1.62 31.85
N PRO A 179 -15.84 2.16 32.02
CA PRO A 179 -15.55 3.10 33.12
C PRO A 179 -16.14 4.49 32.93
N LEU A 180 -16.68 4.83 31.76
CA LEU A 180 -17.33 6.14 31.52
C LEU A 180 -18.63 6.25 32.28
N THR A 181 -18.93 7.45 32.80
CA THR A 181 -20.24 7.74 33.37
C THR A 181 -21.34 7.71 32.31
N GLN A 182 -22.61 7.54 32.71
CA GLN A 182 -23.73 7.53 31.76
C GLN A 182 -23.81 8.85 30.98
N GLU A 183 -23.57 10.00 31.61
CA GLU A 183 -23.54 11.30 30.94
C GLU A 183 -22.45 11.37 29.86
N GLN A 184 -21.25 10.84 30.16
CA GLN A 184 -20.14 10.78 29.18
C GLN A 184 -20.46 9.86 28.01
N LYS A 185 -21.05 8.69 28.29
CA LYS A 185 -21.56 7.73 27.30
C LYS A 185 -22.58 8.37 26.37
N ASP A 186 -23.57 9.08 26.96
CA ASP A 186 -24.64 9.74 26.20
C ASP A 186 -24.10 10.86 25.30
N LYS A 187 -23.15 11.67 25.78
CA LYS A 187 -22.48 12.69 24.97
C LYS A 187 -21.67 12.08 23.81
N LEU A 188 -20.93 11.01 24.08
CA LEU A 188 -20.17 10.30 23.07
C LEU A 188 -21.09 9.68 22.02
N ALA A 189 -22.16 9.02 22.45
CA ALA A 189 -23.19 8.45 21.58
C ALA A 189 -23.82 9.54 20.69
N ALA A 190 -24.26 10.66 21.28
CA ALA A 190 -24.84 11.77 20.52
C ALA A 190 -23.88 12.31 19.46
N THR A 191 -22.58 12.46 19.78
CA THR A 191 -21.58 12.97 18.87
C THR A 191 -21.27 11.95 17.76
N MET A 192 -20.92 10.71 18.10
CA MET A 192 -20.54 9.70 17.12
C MET A 192 -21.71 9.29 16.22
N LEU A 193 -22.92 9.13 16.77
CA LEU A 193 -24.13 8.79 15.99
C LEU A 193 -24.56 9.91 15.06
N SER A 194 -24.23 11.18 15.34
CA SER A 194 -24.49 12.25 14.38
C SER A 194 -23.78 12.01 13.03
N TYR A 195 -22.58 11.42 13.07
CA TYR A 195 -21.82 10.99 11.90
C TYR A 195 -22.23 9.60 11.40
N GLY A 196 -22.37 8.61 12.31
CA GLY A 196 -22.73 7.24 11.96
C GLY A 196 -24.08 7.13 11.24
N ASN A 197 -25.08 7.90 11.67
CA ASN A 197 -26.39 7.99 11.01
C ASN A 197 -26.36 8.95 9.80
N GLY A 198 -25.27 9.68 9.60
CA GLY A 198 -25.11 10.73 8.59
C GLY A 198 -24.73 10.20 7.19
N PRO A 199 -24.48 11.14 6.28
CA PRO A 199 -24.06 10.81 4.91
C PRO A 199 -22.64 10.22 4.85
N THR A 200 -22.41 9.41 3.81
CA THR A 200 -21.13 8.76 3.54
C THR A 200 -20.83 8.72 2.04
N ILE A 201 -19.63 8.27 1.69
CA ILE A 201 -19.23 8.01 0.32
C ILE A 201 -19.51 6.54 -0.01
N GLY A 202 -19.97 6.24 -1.22
CA GLY A 202 -20.24 4.88 -1.71
C GLY A 202 -18.95 4.07 -1.95
N SER A 203 -18.20 3.77 -0.88
CA SER A 203 -16.92 3.07 -0.90
C SER A 203 -16.73 2.31 0.44
N ASN A 204 -15.51 1.91 0.76
CA ASN A 204 -15.18 1.35 2.08
C ASN A 204 -15.67 2.23 3.26
N TRP A 205 -15.90 3.52 3.05
CA TRP A 205 -16.39 4.45 4.08
C TRP A 205 -17.73 4.02 4.70
N MET A 206 -18.56 3.28 3.99
CA MET A 206 -19.81 2.74 4.50
C MET A 206 -19.61 1.82 5.71
N PHE A 207 -18.46 1.15 5.85
CA PHE A 207 -18.14 0.38 7.05
C PHE A 207 -18.09 1.23 8.31
N PHE A 208 -17.68 2.49 8.22
CA PHE A 208 -17.59 3.37 9.38
C PHE A 208 -18.99 3.72 9.92
N ASN A 209 -19.97 3.93 9.04
CA ASN A 209 -21.37 4.02 9.45
C ASN A 209 -21.80 2.73 10.17
N VAL A 210 -21.52 1.58 9.56
CA VAL A 210 -21.89 0.26 10.08
C VAL A 210 -21.28 0.04 11.47
N PHE A 211 -20.00 0.31 11.69
CA PHE A 211 -19.37 0.11 13.00
C PHE A 211 -19.89 1.05 14.07
N VAL A 212 -20.05 2.34 13.78
CA VAL A 212 -20.60 3.30 14.74
C VAL A 212 -22.03 2.91 15.13
N ILE A 213 -22.87 2.59 14.15
CA ILE A 213 -24.26 2.21 14.39
C ILE A 213 -24.32 0.88 15.17
N SER A 214 -23.53 -0.13 14.79
CA SER A 214 -23.52 -1.44 15.42
C SER A 214 -23.09 -1.37 16.89
N PHE A 215 -22.03 -0.60 17.20
CA PHE A 215 -21.56 -0.41 18.56
C PHE A 215 -22.66 0.18 19.45
N PHE A 216 -23.25 1.31 19.04
CA PHE A 216 -24.28 1.96 19.84
C PHE A 216 -25.62 1.19 19.90
N LYS A 217 -25.94 0.43 18.85
CA LYS A 217 -27.08 -0.51 18.90
C LYS A 217 -26.88 -1.60 19.97
N GLN A 218 -25.65 -2.16 20.02
CA GLN A 218 -25.24 -3.15 21.02
C GLN A 218 -25.32 -2.59 22.45
N GLU A 219 -24.99 -1.30 22.63
CA GLU A 219 -25.05 -0.60 23.90
C GLU A 219 -26.46 -0.06 24.23
N GLY A 220 -27.50 -0.41 23.47
CA GLY A 220 -28.90 -0.08 23.75
C GLY A 220 -29.35 1.31 23.29
N TYR A 221 -28.56 2.03 22.51
CA TYR A 221 -28.96 3.34 21.98
C TYR A 221 -29.85 3.20 20.74
N LYS A 222 -30.73 4.20 20.56
CA LYS A 222 -31.56 4.30 19.36
C LYS A 222 -30.64 4.70 18.16
N VAL A 223 -30.69 3.89 17.10
CA VAL A 223 -29.87 4.06 15.91
C VAL A 223 -30.70 4.09 14.63
N ASN A 224 -30.05 4.38 13.48
CA ASN A 224 -30.67 4.30 12.17
C ASN A 224 -30.39 2.92 11.53
N ASP A 225 -31.23 1.93 11.83
CA ASP A 225 -31.13 0.56 11.30
C ASP A 225 -31.17 0.53 9.77
N TRP A 226 -32.01 1.35 9.16
CA TRP A 226 -32.07 1.43 7.70
C TRP A 226 -30.73 1.83 7.09
N ARG A 227 -30.04 2.81 7.70
CA ARG A 227 -28.70 3.24 7.23
C ARG A 227 -27.69 2.09 7.32
N MET A 228 -27.70 1.35 8.41
CA MET A 228 -26.80 0.22 8.61
C MET A 228 -27.03 -0.86 7.54
N GLU A 229 -28.27 -1.26 7.34
CA GLU A 229 -28.62 -2.29 6.37
C GLU A 229 -28.33 -1.86 4.93
N ASP A 230 -28.66 -0.61 4.55
CA ASP A 230 -28.35 -0.04 3.22
C ASP A 230 -26.84 -0.04 2.96
N CYS A 231 -26.02 0.33 3.96
CA CYS A 231 -24.56 0.27 3.85
C CYS A 231 -24.06 -1.16 3.67
N LEU A 232 -24.55 -2.13 4.44
CA LEU A 232 -24.15 -3.54 4.31
C LEU A 232 -24.46 -4.11 2.94
N LYS A 233 -25.67 -3.87 2.42
CA LYS A 233 -26.06 -4.27 1.05
C LYS A 233 -25.15 -3.68 -0.02
N LYS A 234 -24.85 -2.39 0.07
CA LYS A 234 -23.98 -1.69 -0.88
C LYS A 234 -22.53 -2.16 -0.80
N LEU A 235 -22.02 -2.43 0.40
CA LEU A 235 -20.67 -2.96 0.60
C LEU A 235 -20.52 -4.34 -0.06
N LEU A 236 -21.48 -5.24 0.15
CA LEU A 236 -21.49 -6.56 -0.50
C LEU A 236 -21.63 -6.45 -2.02
N ALA A 237 -22.38 -5.47 -2.54
CA ALA A 237 -22.49 -5.23 -3.97
C ALA A 237 -21.20 -4.77 -4.65
N LEU A 238 -20.17 -4.37 -3.88
CA LEU A 238 -18.84 -4.04 -4.40
C LEU A 238 -17.95 -5.28 -4.58
N TYR A 239 -18.37 -6.46 -4.13
CA TYR A 239 -17.64 -7.71 -4.32
C TYR A 239 -17.61 -8.11 -5.80
N ARG A 240 -16.45 -8.60 -6.26
CA ARG A 240 -16.26 -8.99 -7.67
C ARG A 240 -15.88 -10.45 -7.86
N GLY A 241 -15.56 -11.14 -6.79
CA GLY A 241 -15.06 -12.53 -6.80
C GLY A 241 -13.63 -12.64 -6.31
N GLU A 242 -13.22 -13.86 -6.05
CA GLU A 242 -11.83 -14.22 -5.69
C GLU A 242 -11.26 -13.45 -4.48
N GLY A 243 -12.13 -12.98 -3.60
CA GLY A 243 -11.77 -12.16 -2.45
C GLY A 243 -11.62 -10.67 -2.72
N TRP A 244 -11.85 -10.19 -3.94
CA TRP A 244 -11.64 -8.80 -4.31
C TRP A 244 -12.91 -7.97 -4.28
N TYR A 245 -12.77 -6.75 -3.77
CA TYR A 245 -13.78 -5.70 -3.79
C TYR A 245 -13.31 -4.51 -4.63
N ASN A 246 -14.22 -3.90 -5.36
CA ASN A 246 -13.94 -2.67 -6.12
C ASN A 246 -14.17 -1.45 -5.22
N ASP A 247 -13.09 -0.83 -4.74
CA ASP A 247 -13.18 0.39 -3.94
C ASP A 247 -13.10 1.65 -4.81
N ALA A 248 -14.15 1.86 -5.55
CA ALA A 248 -14.55 3.07 -6.28
C ALA A 248 -13.42 3.83 -7.04
N PRO A 249 -13.05 3.45 -8.16
CA PRO A 249 -13.26 2.28 -9.04
C PRO A 249 -11.98 1.44 -9.22
N ALA A 250 -11.19 1.25 -8.20
CA ALA A 250 -9.89 0.61 -8.29
C ALA A 250 -9.83 -0.69 -7.49
N TYR A 251 -9.03 -1.64 -7.97
CA TYR A 251 -8.56 -2.77 -7.22
C TYR A 251 -7.19 -2.43 -6.66
N ASP A 252 -7.03 -2.51 -5.35
CA ASP A 252 -5.79 -2.30 -4.62
C ASP A 252 -5.88 -2.89 -3.21
N TYR A 253 -4.90 -2.61 -2.36
CA TYR A 253 -4.90 -3.09 -0.98
C TYR A 253 -6.08 -2.60 -0.14
N TYR A 254 -6.89 -1.63 -0.58
CA TYR A 254 -8.15 -1.30 0.11
C TYR A 254 -9.13 -2.46 0.11
N SER A 255 -9.11 -3.33 -0.92
CA SER A 255 -9.85 -4.58 -0.87
C SER A 255 -9.46 -5.41 0.36
N MET A 256 -8.20 -5.40 0.75
CA MET A 256 -7.62 -6.21 1.81
C MET A 256 -7.72 -5.54 3.18
N TRP A 257 -7.09 -4.39 3.38
CA TRP A 257 -7.09 -3.71 4.69
C TRP A 257 -8.37 -2.95 5.03
N ALA A 258 -9.36 -2.92 4.16
CA ALA A 258 -10.70 -2.42 4.44
C ALA A 258 -11.73 -3.55 4.34
N PHE A 259 -12.12 -3.97 3.15
CA PHE A 259 -13.24 -4.91 3.00
C PHE A 259 -12.98 -6.26 3.67
N GLN A 260 -11.84 -6.87 3.44
CA GLN A 260 -11.46 -8.16 3.98
C GLN A 260 -10.97 -8.12 5.44
N MET A 261 -10.99 -6.94 6.03
CA MET A 261 -10.79 -6.72 7.45
C MET A 261 -12.10 -6.34 8.15
N TYR A 262 -12.74 -5.26 7.70
CA TYR A 262 -13.94 -4.74 8.35
C TYR A 262 -15.13 -5.70 8.25
N GLY A 263 -15.32 -6.33 7.08
CA GLY A 263 -16.40 -7.30 6.89
C GLY A 263 -16.32 -8.48 7.87
N PRO A 264 -15.19 -9.22 7.93
CA PRO A 264 -15.02 -10.32 8.88
C PRO A 264 -15.09 -9.90 10.35
N ILE A 265 -14.48 -8.78 10.73
CA ILE A 265 -14.56 -8.28 12.12
C ILE A 265 -16.00 -7.94 12.48
N TRP A 266 -16.73 -7.24 11.59
CA TRP A 266 -18.14 -6.95 11.82
C TRP A 266 -18.98 -8.22 11.91
N ALA A 267 -18.74 -9.19 11.03
CA ALA A 267 -19.45 -10.46 11.04
C ALA A 267 -19.26 -11.23 12.35
N GLN A 268 -18.05 -11.26 12.90
CA GLN A 268 -17.75 -11.91 14.17
C GLN A 268 -18.28 -11.17 15.38
N THR A 269 -18.31 -9.83 15.32
CA THR A 269 -18.69 -9.00 16.50
C THR A 269 -20.18 -8.69 16.53
N TYR A 270 -20.76 -8.34 15.38
CA TYR A 270 -22.11 -7.81 15.24
C TYR A 270 -22.98 -8.57 14.23
N GLY A 271 -22.48 -9.68 13.67
CA GLY A 271 -23.17 -10.44 12.65
C GLY A 271 -24.55 -10.96 13.07
N HIS A 272 -24.80 -11.09 14.37
CA HIS A 272 -26.10 -11.46 14.91
C HIS A 272 -27.22 -10.46 14.58
N PHE A 273 -26.90 -9.20 14.26
CA PHE A 273 -27.89 -8.24 13.79
C PHE A 273 -28.42 -8.54 12.38
N TYR A 274 -27.55 -9.09 11.49
CA TYR A 274 -27.85 -9.45 10.12
C TYR A 274 -27.04 -10.69 9.71
N PRO A 275 -27.48 -11.90 10.15
CA PRO A 275 -26.71 -13.14 9.96
C PRO A 275 -26.40 -13.47 8.48
N GLU A 276 -27.30 -13.14 7.57
CA GLU A 276 -27.11 -13.38 6.14
C GLU A 276 -25.98 -12.54 5.54
N TYR A 277 -25.84 -11.29 5.93
CA TYR A 277 -24.74 -10.43 5.47
C TYR A 277 -23.42 -10.85 6.13
N ALA A 278 -23.44 -11.24 7.39
CA ALA A 278 -22.27 -11.79 8.08
C ALA A 278 -21.75 -13.05 7.38
N ALA A 279 -22.63 -13.98 7.06
CA ALA A 279 -22.28 -15.20 6.33
C ALA A 279 -21.66 -14.89 4.95
N GLN A 280 -22.20 -13.87 4.24
CA GLN A 280 -21.67 -13.48 2.94
C GLN A 280 -20.27 -12.83 3.06
N PHE A 281 -20.00 -11.98 4.06
CA PHE A 281 -18.66 -11.45 4.28
C PHE A 281 -17.65 -12.55 4.60
N MET A 282 -18.03 -13.52 5.43
CA MET A 282 -17.16 -14.65 5.76
C MET A 282 -16.88 -15.54 4.54
N LYS A 283 -17.90 -15.80 3.69
CA LYS A 283 -17.71 -16.50 2.43
C LYS A 283 -16.73 -15.75 1.49
N ASN A 284 -16.94 -14.45 1.31
CA ASN A 284 -16.07 -13.63 0.47
C ASN A 284 -14.62 -13.59 0.98
N GLN A 285 -14.43 -13.68 2.31
CA GLN A 285 -13.09 -13.79 2.89
C GLN A 285 -12.44 -15.13 2.56
N ALA A 286 -13.18 -16.24 2.59
CA ALA A 286 -12.66 -17.55 2.26
C ALA A 286 -12.12 -17.62 0.82
N ASP A 287 -12.69 -16.85 -0.11
CA ASP A 287 -12.25 -16.81 -1.51
C ASP A 287 -10.83 -16.21 -1.69
N LEU A 288 -10.24 -15.58 -0.65
CA LEU A 288 -8.84 -15.09 -0.68
C LEU A 288 -7.80 -16.20 -0.68
N ILE A 289 -8.11 -17.37 -0.10
CA ILE A 289 -7.13 -18.40 0.24
C ILE A 289 -6.31 -18.82 -0.98
N ASP A 290 -6.94 -18.91 -2.13
CA ASP A 290 -6.32 -19.38 -3.37
C ASP A 290 -5.67 -18.28 -4.20
N ASN A 291 -5.67 -17.03 -3.74
CA ASN A 291 -5.26 -15.87 -4.53
C ASN A 291 -4.25 -15.00 -3.82
N TYR A 292 -4.71 -14.32 -2.80
CA TYR A 292 -3.97 -13.23 -2.15
C TYR A 292 -2.62 -13.65 -1.56
N PRO A 293 -2.45 -14.84 -0.94
CA PRO A 293 -1.15 -15.26 -0.42
C PRO A 293 -0.05 -15.36 -1.48
N TYR A 294 -0.40 -15.57 -2.75
CA TYR A 294 0.56 -15.64 -3.87
C TYR A 294 1.11 -14.27 -4.30
N MET A 295 0.56 -13.16 -3.79
CA MET A 295 1.12 -11.81 -4.01
C MET A 295 2.38 -11.54 -3.17
N PHE A 296 2.73 -12.46 -2.27
CA PHE A 296 3.89 -12.35 -1.39
C PHE A 296 5.01 -13.27 -1.86
N ASN A 297 6.25 -12.78 -1.79
CA ASN A 297 7.41 -13.54 -2.25
C ASN A 297 7.73 -14.76 -1.35
N ALA A 298 8.77 -15.51 -1.72
CA ALA A 298 9.24 -16.66 -0.96
C ALA A 298 9.65 -16.36 0.49
N GLU A 299 9.98 -15.09 0.77
CA GLU A 299 10.30 -14.61 2.10
C GLU A 299 9.08 -14.04 2.83
N GLY A 300 7.90 -14.05 2.23
CA GLY A 300 6.67 -13.49 2.79
C GLY A 300 6.62 -11.98 2.79
N LYS A 301 7.31 -11.31 1.85
CA LYS A 301 7.33 -9.86 1.69
C LYS A 301 6.35 -9.39 0.63
N MET A 302 5.74 -8.23 0.86
CA MET A 302 4.78 -7.61 -0.06
C MET A 302 5.45 -6.71 -1.09
N ASN A 303 4.76 -6.46 -2.21
CA ASN A 303 5.18 -5.50 -3.22
C ASN A 303 4.65 -4.07 -2.94
N MET A 304 5.29 -3.08 -3.57
CA MET A 304 4.92 -1.67 -3.48
C MET A 304 3.93 -1.33 -4.61
N TRP A 305 2.62 -1.40 -4.32
CA TRP A 305 1.55 -1.18 -5.29
C TRP A 305 0.33 -0.51 -4.69
N GLY A 306 -0.37 0.31 -5.46
CA GLY A 306 -1.63 0.92 -5.09
C GLY A 306 -1.48 2.18 -4.21
N ARG A 307 -2.62 2.85 -3.98
CA ARG A 307 -2.69 4.07 -3.16
C ARG A 307 -2.56 3.73 -1.67
N SER A 308 -2.25 4.77 -0.88
CA SER A 308 -2.11 4.68 0.58
C SER A 308 -1.09 3.63 1.03
N ILE A 309 -0.12 3.34 0.19
CA ILE A 309 0.89 2.32 0.42
C ILE A 309 1.72 2.53 1.72
N PRO A 310 1.78 3.75 2.33
CA PRO A 310 2.32 3.92 3.68
C PRO A 310 1.62 3.10 4.78
N TYR A 311 0.45 2.51 4.53
CA TYR A 311 -0.20 1.59 5.47
C TYR A 311 0.47 0.20 5.51
N ARG A 312 1.42 -0.09 4.64
CA ARG A 312 2.40 -1.19 4.69
C ARG A 312 1.80 -2.53 5.13
N PHE A 313 2.29 -3.06 6.24
CA PHE A 313 1.86 -4.36 6.79
C PHE A 313 0.39 -4.42 7.24
N GLY A 314 -0.38 -3.33 7.19
CA GLY A 314 -1.83 -3.41 7.23
C GLY A 314 -2.42 -4.35 6.17
N ALA A 315 -1.69 -4.55 5.06
CA ALA A 315 -2.08 -5.48 3.99
C ALA A 315 -2.23 -6.94 4.45
N VAL A 316 -1.59 -7.36 5.54
CA VAL A 316 -1.62 -8.78 5.97
C VAL A 316 -2.76 -9.12 6.92
N VAL A 317 -3.54 -8.14 7.36
CA VAL A 317 -4.64 -8.39 8.32
C VAL A 317 -5.65 -9.44 7.81
N PRO A 318 -6.02 -9.51 6.52
CA PRO A 318 -6.95 -10.55 6.05
C PRO A 318 -6.43 -11.97 6.27
N LEU A 319 -5.10 -12.17 6.11
CA LEU A 319 -4.48 -13.48 6.28
C LEU A 319 -4.58 -13.99 7.73
N ALA A 320 -4.42 -13.07 8.69
CA ALA A 320 -4.62 -13.41 10.10
C ALA A 320 -6.09 -13.69 10.40
N LEU A 321 -6.99 -12.84 9.91
CA LEU A 321 -8.43 -12.97 10.16
C LEU A 321 -9.06 -14.21 9.48
N LEU A 322 -8.34 -14.90 8.58
CA LEU A 322 -8.71 -16.25 8.17
C LEU A 322 -8.79 -17.23 9.37
N GLY A 323 -8.19 -16.88 10.50
CA GLY A 323 -8.38 -17.59 11.78
C GLY A 323 -9.85 -17.65 12.27
N TYR A 324 -10.74 -16.83 11.71
CA TYR A 324 -12.19 -16.94 11.95
C TYR A 324 -12.89 -17.98 11.08
N GLN A 325 -12.23 -18.53 10.04
CA GLN A 325 -12.79 -19.59 9.21
C GLN A 325 -12.69 -20.93 9.93
N THR A 326 -13.79 -21.68 9.97
CA THR A 326 -13.86 -22.98 10.64
C THR A 326 -13.94 -24.15 9.66
N ASP A 327 -14.42 -23.91 8.43
CA ASP A 327 -14.81 -24.94 7.48
C ASP A 327 -13.79 -25.15 6.33
N LYS A 328 -12.58 -24.57 6.43
CA LYS A 328 -11.57 -24.58 5.37
C LYS A 328 -10.28 -25.22 5.83
N ASP A 329 -9.69 -26.02 4.95
CA ASP A 329 -8.33 -26.53 5.12
C ASP A 329 -7.34 -25.40 4.75
N ILE A 330 -7.06 -24.52 5.73
CA ILE A 330 -6.20 -23.34 5.57
C ILE A 330 -4.81 -23.67 6.09
N ASN A 331 -3.79 -23.37 5.27
CA ASN A 331 -2.40 -23.43 5.73
C ASN A 331 -2.06 -22.23 6.62
N TYR A 332 -2.52 -22.26 7.88
CA TYR A 332 -2.29 -21.18 8.85
C TYR A 332 -0.80 -20.90 9.09
N GLY A 333 0.06 -21.91 9.00
CA GLY A 333 1.51 -21.72 9.12
C GLY A 333 2.07 -20.84 8.01
N TRP A 334 1.56 -20.98 6.78
CA TRP A 334 1.90 -20.11 5.66
C TRP A 334 1.31 -18.71 5.82
N MET A 335 0.05 -18.60 6.23
CA MET A 335 -0.61 -17.31 6.48
C MET A 335 0.16 -16.50 7.53
N ARG A 336 0.56 -17.14 8.66
CA ARG A 336 1.36 -16.47 9.69
C ARG A 336 2.75 -16.14 9.17
N ARG A 337 3.40 -17.03 8.41
CA ARG A 337 4.69 -16.74 7.78
C ARG A 337 4.67 -15.46 6.97
N ILE A 338 3.68 -15.29 6.08
CA ILE A 338 3.51 -14.08 5.29
C ILE A 338 3.28 -12.88 6.19
N ALA A 339 2.34 -12.97 7.12
CA ALA A 339 1.97 -11.86 7.99
C ALA A 339 3.15 -11.39 8.87
N SER A 340 3.85 -12.32 9.51
CA SER A 340 5.02 -12.04 10.34
C SER A 340 6.18 -11.47 9.51
N SER A 341 6.46 -12.03 8.35
CA SER A 341 7.55 -11.53 7.50
C SER A 341 7.27 -10.14 6.94
N THR A 342 6.03 -9.89 6.52
CA THR A 342 5.66 -8.54 6.06
C THR A 342 5.73 -7.54 7.22
N LEU A 343 5.33 -7.90 8.45
CA LEU A 343 5.54 -7.03 9.61
C LEU A 343 7.04 -6.74 9.81
N LEU A 344 7.88 -7.77 9.84
CA LEU A 344 9.33 -7.63 10.02
C LEU A 344 10.01 -6.89 8.86
N GLN A 345 9.50 -7.01 7.62
CA GLN A 345 9.98 -6.24 6.46
C GLN A 345 10.07 -4.74 6.77
N PHE A 346 9.17 -4.24 7.60
CA PHE A 346 9.08 -2.82 7.93
C PHE A 346 9.64 -2.49 9.31
N VAL A 347 9.24 -3.21 10.37
CA VAL A 347 9.68 -2.85 11.74
C VAL A 347 11.19 -3.08 11.97
N GLN A 348 11.83 -3.89 11.13
CA GLN A 348 13.28 -4.07 11.12
C GLN A 348 13.99 -3.18 10.08
N ASN A 349 13.24 -2.36 9.33
CA ASN A 349 13.82 -1.42 8.40
C ASN A 349 14.22 -0.13 9.12
N PRO A 350 15.49 0.29 9.11
CA PRO A 350 15.97 1.48 9.83
C PRO A 350 15.37 2.79 9.29
N ASN A 351 14.72 2.78 8.11
CA ASN A 351 14.07 3.94 7.53
C ASN A 351 12.56 3.98 7.79
N LEU A 352 12.01 3.02 8.55
CA LEU A 352 10.59 3.04 8.90
C LEU A 352 10.25 4.25 9.77
N LEU A 353 11.03 4.45 10.82
CA LEU A 353 10.80 5.50 11.82
C LEU A 353 11.64 6.74 11.53
N GLU A 354 11.02 7.90 11.67
CA GLU A 354 11.66 9.20 11.78
C GLU A 354 11.09 9.88 13.01
N ASP A 355 11.97 10.28 13.93
CA ASP A 355 11.55 10.79 15.24
C ASP A 355 10.53 9.87 15.92
N ASN A 356 10.86 8.58 16.01
CA ASN A 356 10.12 7.51 16.69
C ASN A 356 8.77 7.09 16.06
N VAL A 357 8.28 7.75 15.02
CA VAL A 357 6.99 7.42 14.41
C VAL A 357 7.14 7.05 12.93
N PRO A 358 6.26 6.19 12.39
CA PRO A 358 6.39 5.72 11.02
C PRO A 358 6.34 6.86 10.00
N THR A 359 7.20 6.75 8.98
CA THR A 359 7.32 7.72 7.88
C THR A 359 6.21 7.60 6.84
N LEU A 360 5.91 8.69 6.12
CA LEU A 360 5.11 8.69 4.91
C LEU A 360 5.95 8.17 3.75
N GLY A 361 5.65 6.98 3.27
CA GLY A 361 6.35 6.26 2.21
C GLY A 361 6.20 4.75 2.38
N PHE A 362 6.99 3.95 1.67
CA PHE A 362 6.94 2.51 1.76
C PHE A 362 8.17 1.95 2.50
N TYR A 363 9.36 2.04 1.93
CA TYR A 363 10.60 1.60 2.60
C TYR A 363 11.15 2.65 3.60
N GLY A 364 10.77 3.90 3.41
CA GLY A 364 11.16 5.06 4.18
C GLY A 364 10.41 6.27 3.65
N PRO A 365 10.83 7.52 3.93
CA PRO A 365 10.24 8.73 3.35
C PRO A 365 10.28 8.67 1.81
N PHE A 366 9.11 8.75 1.18
CA PHE A 366 9.03 8.74 -0.30
C PHE A 366 7.76 9.45 -0.78
N GLU A 367 7.88 10.73 -1.04
CA GLU A 367 6.74 11.60 -1.39
C GLU A 367 5.95 11.15 -2.61
N PRO A 368 6.55 10.62 -3.71
CA PRO A 368 5.81 10.17 -4.89
C PRO A 368 4.73 9.13 -4.59
N ALA A 369 4.93 8.25 -3.62
CA ALA A 369 3.97 7.21 -3.25
C ALA A 369 2.85 7.68 -2.31
N VAL A 370 2.89 8.95 -1.83
CA VAL A 370 2.00 9.46 -0.79
C VAL A 370 0.87 10.27 -1.40
N GLN A 371 -0.35 10.05 -0.93
CA GLN A 371 -1.54 10.82 -1.33
C GLN A 371 -1.66 12.11 -0.52
N ILE A 372 -2.25 13.13 -1.13
CA ILE A 372 -2.45 14.48 -0.55
C ILE A 372 -3.33 14.49 0.72
N TYR A 373 -4.11 13.43 0.94
CA TYR A 373 -4.95 13.25 2.12
C TYR A 373 -4.25 12.53 3.28
N SER A 374 -2.93 12.47 3.27
CA SER A 374 -2.13 11.80 4.30
C SER A 374 -1.56 12.80 5.30
N CYS A 375 -1.42 12.38 6.56
CA CYS A 375 -0.60 13.02 7.60
C CYS A 375 0.22 11.96 8.34
N ARG A 376 1.09 12.35 9.26
CA ARG A 376 1.91 11.39 10.03
C ARG A 376 1.06 10.43 10.89
N GLY A 377 -0.12 10.86 11.35
CA GLY A 377 -1.09 9.99 12.01
C GLY A 377 -1.72 8.95 11.07
N SER A 378 -1.84 9.27 9.78
CA SER A 378 -2.47 8.37 8.79
C SER A 378 -1.76 7.03 8.66
N VAL A 379 -0.43 7.01 8.79
CA VAL A 379 0.37 5.78 8.62
C VAL A 379 0.07 4.72 9.67
N TYR A 380 -0.48 5.11 10.83
CA TYR A 380 -0.90 4.14 11.84
C TYR A 380 -2.07 3.24 11.40
N TRP A 381 -2.64 3.43 10.20
CA TRP A 381 -3.43 2.37 9.59
C TRP A 381 -2.67 1.06 9.35
N CYS A 382 -1.32 1.08 9.35
CA CYS A 382 -0.52 -0.15 9.40
C CYS A 382 -0.86 -1.01 10.63
N ALA A 383 -1.29 -0.38 11.73
CA ALA A 383 -1.69 -1.04 12.97
C ALA A 383 -2.91 -1.97 12.82
N LYS A 384 -3.65 -1.89 11.71
CA LYS A 384 -4.71 -2.86 11.37
C LYS A 384 -4.23 -4.31 11.46
N ALA A 385 -2.97 -4.57 11.13
CA ALA A 385 -2.38 -5.91 11.25
C ALA A 385 -2.50 -6.49 12.66
N PHE A 386 -2.39 -5.65 13.69
CA PHE A 386 -2.45 -6.08 15.09
C PHE A 386 -3.84 -6.45 15.58
N LEU A 387 -4.89 -6.23 14.77
CA LEU A 387 -6.20 -6.82 15.02
C LEU A 387 -6.18 -8.35 14.88
N ALA A 388 -5.10 -8.93 14.36
CA ALA A 388 -4.79 -10.36 14.51
C ALA A 388 -4.83 -10.82 15.98
N LEU A 389 -4.46 -9.94 16.93
CA LEU A 389 -4.50 -10.24 18.36
C LEU A 389 -5.93 -10.41 18.95
N LEU A 390 -6.97 -10.08 18.16
CA LEU A 390 -8.36 -10.43 18.50
C LEU A 390 -8.58 -11.95 18.49
N LEU A 391 -7.81 -12.70 17.73
CA LEU A 391 -7.85 -14.15 17.73
C LEU A 391 -7.34 -14.71 19.07
N PRO A 392 -8.02 -15.72 19.65
CA PRO A 392 -7.55 -16.40 20.84
C PRO A 392 -6.13 -16.95 20.67
N ALA A 393 -5.39 -17.06 21.77
CA ALA A 393 -3.99 -17.51 21.73
C ALA A 393 -3.82 -18.96 21.22
N ASP A 394 -4.83 -19.79 21.38
CA ASP A 394 -4.88 -21.18 20.90
C ASP A 394 -5.39 -21.31 19.45
N ASN A 395 -5.73 -20.19 18.80
CA ASN A 395 -6.16 -20.21 17.40
C ASN A 395 -5.09 -20.84 16.49
N PRO A 396 -5.49 -21.63 15.49
CA PRO A 396 -4.55 -22.23 14.52
C PRO A 396 -3.62 -21.23 13.83
N PHE A 397 -4.05 -19.99 13.62
CA PHE A 397 -3.16 -18.93 13.12
C PHE A 397 -1.91 -18.74 14.00
N TRP A 398 -2.05 -18.82 15.32
CA TRP A 398 -0.94 -18.67 16.26
C TRP A 398 -0.18 -19.97 16.53
N THR A 399 -0.85 -21.13 16.49
CA THR A 399 -0.29 -22.41 16.97
C THR A 399 0.26 -23.29 15.85
N ALA A 400 -0.19 -23.13 14.60
CA ALA A 400 0.35 -23.90 13.48
C ALA A 400 1.82 -23.56 13.22
N LYS A 401 2.65 -24.57 12.88
CA LYS A 401 4.06 -24.37 12.55
C LYS A 401 4.21 -23.59 11.23
N GLU A 402 5.06 -22.55 11.22
CA GLU A 402 5.37 -21.81 9.99
C GLU A 402 5.95 -22.68 8.88
N ASN A 403 5.57 -22.35 7.65
CA ASN A 403 6.11 -22.92 6.41
C ASN A 403 5.96 -21.89 5.28
N ASN A 404 6.58 -22.13 4.13
CA ASN A 404 6.47 -21.23 2.97
C ASN A 404 5.38 -21.64 1.96
N GLY A 405 4.44 -22.51 2.34
CA GLY A 405 3.38 -22.94 1.44
C GLY A 405 3.94 -23.56 0.14
N PRO A 406 3.46 -23.13 -1.04
CA PRO A 406 3.87 -23.70 -2.32
C PRO A 406 5.37 -23.50 -2.64
N TRP A 407 6.02 -22.49 -2.02
CA TRP A 407 7.45 -22.23 -2.22
C TRP A 407 8.34 -23.36 -1.73
N ASP A 408 7.91 -24.13 -0.72
CA ASP A 408 8.70 -25.24 -0.17
C ASP A 408 8.78 -26.46 -1.09
N LYS A 409 7.68 -26.79 -1.78
CA LYS A 409 7.57 -28.08 -2.49
C LYS A 409 7.05 -28.00 -3.91
N GLU A 410 6.16 -27.04 -4.21
CA GLU A 410 5.45 -27.00 -5.48
C GLU A 410 6.20 -26.18 -6.53
N PHE A 411 6.75 -25.04 -6.12
CA PHE A 411 7.45 -24.14 -7.03
C PHE A 411 8.85 -24.64 -7.35
N LYS A 412 9.09 -24.96 -8.63
CA LYS A 412 10.36 -25.51 -9.11
C LYS A 412 11.19 -24.45 -9.84
N LYS A 413 12.50 -24.50 -9.67
CA LYS A 413 13.43 -23.69 -10.47
C LYS A 413 13.20 -23.86 -11.96
N ASN A 414 13.50 -22.81 -12.72
CA ASN A 414 13.33 -22.72 -14.18
C ASN A 414 11.88 -22.88 -14.67
N LYS A 415 10.91 -22.59 -13.80
CA LYS A 415 9.50 -22.47 -14.14
C LYS A 415 8.94 -21.14 -13.66
N VAL A 416 7.79 -20.73 -14.23
CA VAL A 416 6.97 -19.63 -13.74
C VAL A 416 5.60 -20.16 -13.35
N TYR A 417 4.99 -19.55 -12.38
CA TYR A 417 3.66 -19.91 -11.92
C TYR A 417 2.74 -18.71 -12.03
N ASN A 418 1.85 -18.77 -13.00
CA ASN A 418 0.88 -17.73 -13.29
C ASN A 418 -0.44 -18.04 -12.58
N LYS A 419 -0.94 -17.07 -11.83
CA LYS A 419 -2.28 -17.12 -11.24
C LYS A 419 -3.07 -15.92 -11.72
N PHE A 420 -3.87 -16.13 -12.75
CA PHE A 420 -4.77 -15.12 -13.28
C PHE A 420 -6.06 -15.08 -12.46
N GLN A 421 -6.54 -13.89 -12.20
CA GLN A 421 -7.76 -13.61 -11.45
C GLN A 421 -8.79 -12.94 -12.37
N PRO A 422 -9.72 -13.72 -12.94
CA PRO A 422 -10.68 -13.21 -13.93
C PRO A 422 -11.63 -12.15 -13.38
N ALA A 423 -11.96 -12.18 -12.09
CA ALA A 423 -12.83 -11.17 -11.49
C ALA A 423 -12.24 -9.74 -11.52
N THR A 424 -10.91 -9.64 -11.51
CA THR A 424 -10.19 -8.36 -11.43
C THR A 424 -9.24 -8.12 -12.60
N ASN A 425 -9.05 -9.12 -13.46
CA ASN A 425 -8.05 -9.11 -14.53
C ASN A 425 -6.60 -8.91 -14.03
N LEU A 426 -6.32 -9.27 -12.77
CA LEU A 426 -4.98 -9.26 -12.22
C LEU A 426 -4.24 -10.55 -12.58
N LEU A 427 -2.96 -10.44 -12.91
CA LEU A 427 -2.08 -11.60 -13.08
C LEU A 427 -0.98 -11.55 -12.02
N ILE A 428 -0.95 -12.56 -11.16
CA ILE A 428 0.15 -12.81 -10.24
C ILE A 428 1.08 -13.82 -10.91
N THR A 429 2.37 -13.56 -10.88
CA THR A 429 3.40 -14.45 -11.42
C THR A 429 4.49 -14.68 -10.38
N ASP A 430 4.69 -15.92 -9.98
CA ASP A 430 5.74 -16.32 -9.05
C ASP A 430 6.96 -16.86 -9.80
N TYR A 431 8.16 -16.36 -9.40
CA TYR A 431 9.45 -16.62 -10.03
C TYR A 431 10.40 -17.35 -9.05
N PRO A 432 10.39 -18.71 -9.02
CA PRO A 432 11.20 -19.44 -8.06
C PRO A 432 12.71 -19.22 -8.19
N ASN A 433 13.21 -18.78 -9.36
CA ASN A 433 14.64 -18.53 -9.57
C ASN A 433 15.17 -17.39 -8.70
N VAL A 434 14.35 -16.34 -8.48
CA VAL A 434 14.70 -15.19 -7.64
C VAL A 434 13.94 -15.18 -6.31
N GLY A 435 12.91 -16.03 -6.17
CA GLY A 435 12.04 -16.06 -5.00
C GLY A 435 11.06 -14.89 -4.94
N GLY A 436 10.86 -14.18 -6.05
CA GLY A 436 10.01 -13.01 -6.15
C GLY A 436 8.61 -13.30 -6.69
N SER A 437 7.66 -12.45 -6.32
CA SER A 437 6.32 -12.40 -6.90
C SER A 437 6.12 -11.09 -7.65
N GLU A 438 5.46 -11.14 -8.79
CA GLU A 438 5.18 -10.01 -9.66
C GLU A 438 3.69 -9.94 -9.94
N MET A 439 3.14 -8.74 -9.96
CA MET A 439 1.74 -8.51 -10.27
C MET A 439 1.59 -7.56 -11.45
N ARG A 440 0.74 -7.94 -12.40
CA ARG A 440 0.27 -7.11 -13.49
C ARG A 440 -1.14 -6.66 -13.23
N SER A 441 -1.35 -5.36 -13.31
CA SER A 441 -2.65 -4.73 -13.08
C SER A 441 -2.92 -3.62 -14.09
N TRP A 442 -4.10 -3.09 -14.05
CA TRP A 442 -4.55 -1.94 -14.87
C TRP A 442 -5.42 -0.97 -14.06
N CYS A 443 -5.47 -1.12 -12.77
CA CYS A 443 -6.14 -0.36 -11.71
C CYS A 443 -7.64 -0.09 -11.87
N HIS A 444 -8.21 -0.13 -13.08
CA HIS A 444 -9.59 0.28 -13.36
C HIS A 444 -10.42 -0.84 -14.01
N GLU A 445 -11.71 -0.80 -13.78
CA GLU A 445 -12.70 -1.79 -14.22
C GLU A 445 -13.13 -1.61 -15.69
N THR A 446 -12.97 -0.39 -16.23
CA THR A 446 -13.48 0.01 -17.55
C THR A 446 -12.38 0.65 -18.39
N VAL A 447 -12.71 0.89 -19.68
CA VAL A 447 -11.85 1.64 -20.59
C VAL A 447 -11.52 3.05 -20.07
N ALA A 448 -10.48 3.66 -20.64
CA ALA A 448 -10.00 4.98 -20.24
C ALA A 448 -11.10 6.05 -20.22
N LYS A 449 -11.16 6.78 -19.11
CA LYS A 449 -12.08 7.90 -18.86
C LYS A 449 -11.37 8.95 -17.98
N ASP A 450 -11.99 10.11 -17.83
CA ASP A 450 -11.38 11.22 -17.05
C ASP A 450 -11.03 10.85 -15.61
N TRP A 451 -11.82 10.03 -14.94
CA TRP A 451 -11.52 9.59 -13.58
C TRP A 451 -10.30 8.63 -13.49
N GLN A 452 -9.92 7.92 -14.59
CA GLN A 452 -8.68 7.16 -14.64
C GLN A 452 -7.46 8.09 -14.56
N LYS A 453 -7.50 9.25 -15.21
CA LYS A 453 -6.45 10.27 -15.13
C LYS A 453 -6.15 10.67 -13.69
N PHE A 454 -7.19 10.85 -12.88
CA PHE A 454 -7.03 11.18 -11.46
C PHE A 454 -6.38 10.05 -10.65
N ARG A 455 -6.68 8.79 -10.97
CA ARG A 455 -6.16 7.61 -10.25
C ARG A 455 -4.84 7.09 -10.81
N SER A 456 -4.55 7.37 -12.08
CA SER A 456 -3.38 6.84 -12.76
C SER A 456 -2.12 7.62 -12.36
N SER A 457 -1.37 7.03 -11.47
CA SER A 457 -0.07 7.50 -11.00
C SER A 457 0.90 6.31 -10.94
N GLU A 458 2.14 6.55 -10.59
CA GLU A 458 3.15 5.49 -10.45
C GLU A 458 2.68 4.35 -9.54
N ASN A 459 1.78 4.60 -8.62
CA ASN A 459 1.17 3.59 -7.79
C ASN A 459 0.40 2.53 -8.59
N TYR A 460 -0.07 2.85 -9.81
CA TYR A 460 -0.94 2.00 -10.62
C TYR A 460 -0.48 1.79 -12.06
N ASN A 461 0.30 2.71 -12.63
CA ASN A 461 0.56 2.75 -14.07
C ASN A 461 1.81 2.02 -14.53
N LYS A 462 2.51 1.29 -13.66
CA LYS A 462 3.64 0.46 -14.09
C LYS A 462 3.15 -0.77 -14.86
N LEU A 463 3.96 -1.25 -15.80
CA LEU A 463 3.64 -2.47 -16.56
C LEU A 463 3.54 -3.69 -15.66
N ALA A 464 4.33 -3.73 -14.58
CA ALA A 464 4.26 -4.73 -13.53
C ALA A 464 4.88 -4.21 -12.23
N TYR A 465 4.54 -4.86 -11.10
CA TYR A 465 5.03 -4.57 -9.76
C TYR A 465 5.67 -5.83 -9.19
N HIS A 466 6.94 -5.76 -8.82
CA HIS A 466 7.72 -6.90 -8.36
C HIS A 466 8.18 -6.71 -6.91
N THR A 467 8.14 -7.76 -6.09
CA THR A 467 8.53 -7.70 -4.68
C THR A 467 10.00 -7.35 -4.47
N GLU A 468 10.89 -7.74 -5.40
CA GLU A 468 12.32 -7.51 -5.30
C GLU A 468 12.77 -6.17 -5.95
N PHE A 469 11.96 -5.62 -6.83
CA PHE A 469 12.29 -4.42 -7.61
C PHE A 469 11.20 -3.35 -7.42
N PRO A 470 11.26 -2.54 -6.35
CA PRO A 470 10.29 -1.47 -6.15
C PRO A 470 10.38 -0.44 -7.28
N TRP A 471 9.25 0.14 -7.63
CA TRP A 471 9.20 1.13 -8.69
C TRP A 471 9.86 2.45 -8.27
N MET A 472 10.53 3.06 -9.22
CA MET A 472 11.06 4.41 -9.19
C MET A 472 9.98 5.39 -9.65
N ALA A 473 9.95 6.61 -9.09
CA ALA A 473 9.11 7.69 -9.62
C ALA A 473 9.54 8.06 -11.04
N ASP A 474 8.61 8.56 -11.83
CA ASP A 474 8.87 9.00 -13.20
C ASP A 474 9.80 10.23 -13.18
N GLY A 475 10.90 10.17 -13.91
CA GLY A 475 11.89 11.24 -14.00
C GLY A 475 11.45 12.39 -14.92
N LYS A 476 11.91 13.61 -14.60
CA LYS A 476 11.57 14.82 -15.37
C LYS A 476 12.09 14.83 -16.80
N ASN A 477 13.16 14.07 -17.06
CA ASN A 477 13.76 13.97 -18.39
C ASN A 477 13.29 12.72 -19.15
N GLY A 478 12.23 12.06 -18.69
CA GLY A 478 11.68 10.86 -19.31
C GLY A 478 12.37 9.57 -18.86
N GLU A 479 13.06 9.57 -17.72
CA GLU A 479 13.47 8.34 -17.05
C GLU A 479 12.22 7.62 -16.55
N VAL A 480 12.06 6.36 -16.95
CA VAL A 480 10.87 5.57 -16.65
C VAL A 480 11.24 4.14 -16.29
N SER A 481 10.66 3.61 -15.21
CA SER A 481 10.85 2.21 -14.83
C SER A 481 9.57 1.41 -15.06
N MET A 482 9.70 0.23 -15.68
CA MET A 482 8.57 -0.66 -15.99
C MET A 482 7.38 0.11 -16.57
N ASN A 483 7.66 0.96 -17.56
CA ASN A 483 6.67 1.71 -18.32
C ASN A 483 7.24 2.24 -19.62
N TYR A 484 6.36 2.75 -20.47
CA TYR A 484 6.70 3.57 -21.63
C TYR A 484 6.57 5.06 -21.30
N ALA A 485 7.46 5.85 -21.88
CA ALA A 485 7.31 7.30 -22.01
C ALA A 485 7.28 7.67 -23.48
N THR A 486 6.44 8.63 -23.85
CA THR A 486 6.31 9.15 -25.22
C THR A 486 6.53 10.64 -25.22
N LYS A 487 7.23 11.16 -26.21
CA LYS A 487 7.40 12.60 -26.36
C LYS A 487 6.12 13.20 -26.93
N ASN A 488 5.45 14.05 -26.18
CA ASN A 488 4.20 14.67 -26.61
C ASN A 488 4.43 15.82 -27.59
N ALA A 489 3.35 16.37 -28.15
CA ALA A 489 3.41 17.47 -29.12
C ALA A 489 4.13 18.74 -28.63
N LYS A 490 4.33 18.88 -27.29
CA LYS A 490 5.09 19.98 -26.67
C LYS A 490 6.57 19.65 -26.48
N GLY A 491 7.01 18.47 -26.94
CA GLY A 491 8.38 17.99 -26.76
C GLY A 491 8.69 17.48 -25.34
N GLN A 492 7.67 17.30 -24.49
CA GLN A 492 7.82 16.79 -23.12
C GLN A 492 7.59 15.27 -23.07
N TRP A 493 8.35 14.58 -22.23
CA TRP A 493 8.11 13.16 -21.96
C TRP A 493 6.87 12.96 -21.12
N GLU A 494 6.00 12.06 -21.56
CA GLU A 494 4.74 11.70 -20.93
C GLU A 494 4.66 10.17 -20.81
N VAL A 495 4.41 9.68 -19.60
CA VAL A 495 4.32 8.24 -19.32
C VAL A 495 2.93 7.70 -19.62
N LEU A 496 2.85 6.43 -20.00
CA LEU A 496 1.56 5.76 -20.20
C LEU A 496 0.82 5.61 -18.85
N ARG A 497 -0.48 5.94 -18.87
CA ARG A 497 -1.33 5.88 -17.68
C ARG A 497 -2.70 5.25 -17.94
N LEU A 498 -3.18 5.25 -19.15
CA LEU A 498 -4.52 4.82 -19.52
C LEU A 498 -4.47 3.43 -20.15
N TYR A 499 -4.61 2.41 -19.31
CA TYR A 499 -4.59 1.01 -19.72
C TYR A 499 -5.99 0.42 -19.79
N THR A 500 -6.17 -0.57 -20.67
CA THR A 500 -7.36 -1.41 -20.77
C THR A 500 -6.92 -2.86 -20.89
N PHE A 501 -7.42 -3.71 -20.00
CA PHE A 501 -7.19 -5.16 -20.10
C PHE A 501 -7.85 -5.73 -21.36
N LYS A 502 -7.17 -6.67 -22.03
CA LYS A 502 -7.68 -7.36 -23.23
C LYS A 502 -7.89 -8.84 -23.01
N SER A 503 -6.86 -9.58 -22.62
CA SER A 503 -6.94 -11.02 -22.37
C SER A 503 -5.74 -11.55 -21.59
N PHE A 504 -5.94 -12.73 -21.00
CA PHE A 504 -4.86 -13.62 -20.56
C PHE A 504 -5.13 -15.00 -21.13
N GLU A 505 -4.39 -15.38 -22.16
CA GLU A 505 -4.52 -16.64 -22.89
C GLU A 505 -3.13 -17.15 -23.24
N ASP A 506 -2.91 -18.46 -23.21
CA ASP A 506 -1.65 -19.12 -23.53
C ASP A 506 -0.43 -18.56 -22.75
N GLY A 507 -0.66 -18.04 -21.54
CA GLY A 507 0.38 -17.39 -20.74
C GLY A 507 0.82 -16.02 -21.31
N ILE A 508 0.00 -15.37 -22.13
CA ILE A 508 0.21 -14.03 -22.69
C ILE A 508 -0.81 -13.08 -22.04
N TYR A 509 -0.31 -12.10 -21.30
CA TYR A 509 -1.15 -11.04 -20.69
C TYR A 509 -1.16 -9.83 -21.59
N ARG A 510 -2.34 -9.46 -22.12
CA ARG A 510 -2.49 -8.38 -23.11
C ARG A 510 -3.28 -7.20 -22.57
N ARG A 511 -2.80 -6.01 -22.89
CA ARG A 511 -3.42 -4.72 -22.56
C ARG A 511 -3.29 -3.78 -23.75
N ASP A 512 -4.27 -2.90 -23.94
CA ASP A 512 -4.12 -1.69 -24.74
C ASP A 512 -3.82 -0.51 -23.81
N ALA A 513 -3.06 0.46 -24.33
CA ALA A 513 -2.85 1.72 -23.66
C ALA A 513 -2.90 2.88 -24.66
N VAL A 514 -3.26 4.05 -24.16
CA VAL A 514 -3.25 5.30 -24.95
C VAL A 514 -2.56 6.40 -24.16
N LEU A 515 -1.98 7.36 -24.89
CA LEU A 515 -1.38 8.53 -24.25
C LEU A 515 -2.48 9.48 -23.78
N GLU A 516 -2.36 10.02 -22.56
CA GLU A 516 -3.40 10.87 -21.96
C GLU A 516 -3.65 12.16 -22.74
N THR A 517 -2.58 12.81 -23.22
CA THR A 517 -2.68 14.06 -23.98
C THR A 517 -3.03 13.85 -25.46
N ASN A 518 -2.92 12.61 -25.99
CA ASN A 518 -3.26 12.27 -27.35
C ASN A 518 -3.70 10.81 -27.46
N LEU A 519 -5.01 10.56 -27.43
CA LEU A 519 -5.61 9.22 -27.45
C LEU A 519 -5.40 8.46 -28.79
N ASP A 520 -4.90 9.13 -29.83
CA ASP A 520 -4.53 8.49 -31.12
C ASP A 520 -3.14 7.85 -31.07
N ILE A 521 -2.34 8.14 -30.06
CA ILE A 521 -1.09 7.41 -29.77
C ILE A 521 -1.49 6.16 -28.97
N LYS A 522 -1.35 5.00 -29.63
CA LYS A 522 -1.85 3.72 -29.13
C LYS A 522 -0.73 2.72 -28.95
N TYR A 523 -0.85 1.95 -27.86
CA TYR A 523 0.03 0.83 -27.54
C TYR A 523 -0.80 -0.44 -27.41
N ASN A 524 -0.43 -1.50 -28.11
CA ASN A 524 -0.89 -2.85 -27.85
C ASN A 524 0.26 -3.59 -27.17
N LEU A 525 0.04 -3.99 -25.92
CA LEU A 525 1.07 -4.50 -25.02
C LEU A 525 0.81 -5.97 -24.72
N ALA A 526 1.85 -6.81 -24.87
CA ALA A 526 1.80 -8.22 -24.51
C ALA A 526 3.01 -8.62 -23.68
N ASP A 527 2.73 -9.23 -22.53
CA ASP A 527 3.73 -9.76 -21.59
C ASP A 527 3.67 -11.30 -21.60
N ILE A 528 4.82 -11.93 -21.79
CA ILE A 528 5.00 -13.38 -21.67
C ILE A 528 6.00 -13.64 -20.54
N PRO A 529 5.55 -13.99 -19.32
CA PRO A 529 6.44 -14.34 -18.21
C PRO A 529 7.34 -15.52 -18.54
N LEU A 530 8.63 -15.40 -18.20
CA LEU A 530 9.68 -16.40 -18.39
C LEU A 530 10.36 -16.69 -17.05
N PRO A 531 11.04 -17.83 -16.86
CA PRO A 531 11.64 -18.20 -15.56
C PRO A 531 12.59 -17.16 -14.95
N ASN A 532 13.20 -16.29 -15.76
CA ASN A 532 14.15 -15.26 -15.34
C ASN A 532 13.74 -13.87 -15.84
N GLY A 533 12.46 -13.62 -16.11
CA GLY A 533 12.05 -12.33 -16.64
C GLY A 533 10.74 -12.33 -17.39
N VAL A 534 10.63 -11.39 -18.31
CA VAL A 534 9.47 -11.24 -19.20
C VAL A 534 9.93 -10.98 -20.64
N LEU A 535 9.27 -11.61 -21.60
CA LEU A 535 9.33 -11.21 -22.99
C LEU A 535 8.19 -10.24 -23.27
N ARG A 536 8.53 -9.03 -23.68
CA ARG A 536 7.56 -8.04 -24.13
C ARG A 536 7.44 -8.09 -25.64
N VAL A 537 6.22 -8.04 -26.13
CA VAL A 537 5.87 -7.94 -27.54
C VAL A 537 4.86 -6.80 -27.67
N ASP A 538 5.34 -5.64 -28.07
CA ASP A 538 4.56 -4.42 -28.02
C ASP A 538 4.47 -3.78 -29.41
N LYS A 539 3.28 -3.30 -29.78
CA LYS A 539 3.04 -2.52 -30.99
C LYS A 539 2.70 -1.10 -30.60
N VAL A 540 3.31 -0.14 -31.25
CA VAL A 540 3.05 1.29 -31.07
C VAL A 540 2.60 1.90 -32.38
N SER A 541 1.52 2.68 -32.33
CA SER A 541 0.98 3.43 -33.48
C SER A 541 0.85 4.90 -33.10
N VAL A 542 1.37 5.78 -33.94
CA VAL A 542 1.42 7.22 -33.73
C VAL A 542 0.87 7.97 -34.94
N PRO A 543 0.04 9.02 -34.77
CA PRO A 543 -0.49 9.82 -35.88
C PRO A 543 0.57 10.75 -36.51
N THR A 544 1.61 11.10 -35.76
CA THR A 544 2.75 11.90 -36.18
C THR A 544 4.04 11.31 -35.60
N PRO A 545 5.18 11.41 -36.32
CA PRO A 545 6.45 10.89 -35.82
C PRO A 545 6.78 11.40 -34.42
N THR A 546 7.21 10.50 -33.53
CA THR A 546 7.61 10.85 -32.16
C THR A 546 8.59 9.84 -31.56
N ASP A 547 9.25 10.25 -30.48
CA ASP A 547 10.17 9.40 -29.74
C ASP A 547 9.45 8.69 -28.61
N ILE A 548 9.79 7.42 -28.40
CA ILE A 548 9.32 6.60 -27.28
C ILE A 548 10.49 6.05 -26.49
N ARG A 549 10.24 5.76 -25.22
CA ARG A 549 11.18 5.08 -24.31
C ARG A 549 10.52 3.91 -23.60
N LEU A 550 11.31 2.85 -23.36
CA LEU A 550 10.92 1.73 -22.52
C LEU A 550 11.97 1.53 -21.43
N GLY A 551 11.57 1.60 -20.17
CA GLY A 551 12.46 1.35 -19.04
C GLY A 551 12.26 -0.01 -18.41
N HIS A 552 13.37 -0.62 -17.97
CA HIS A 552 13.40 -1.83 -17.15
C HIS A 552 13.03 -1.52 -15.68
N TYR A 553 12.97 -2.54 -14.81
CA TYR A 553 13.09 -2.32 -13.37
C TYR A 553 14.37 -1.58 -13.04
N THR A 554 14.43 -0.99 -11.85
CA THR A 554 15.64 -0.32 -11.34
C THR A 554 16.34 -1.19 -10.30
N LEU A 555 17.65 -0.99 -10.17
CA LEU A 555 18.44 -1.51 -9.07
C LEU A 555 18.86 -0.38 -8.14
N SER A 556 18.56 -0.53 -6.85
CA SER A 556 19.08 0.37 -5.81
C SER A 556 20.58 0.20 -5.62
N GLU A 557 21.28 1.27 -5.26
CA GLU A 557 22.63 1.16 -4.71
C GLU A 557 22.58 0.49 -3.34
N THR A 558 23.24 -0.65 -3.17
CA THR A 558 23.28 -1.37 -1.91
C THR A 558 24.57 -1.07 -1.14
N PHE A 559 24.44 -0.79 0.16
CA PHE A 559 25.59 -0.54 1.05
C PHE A 559 26.59 0.49 0.51
N GLY A 560 26.11 1.54 -0.18
CA GLY A 560 26.96 2.58 -0.78
C GLY A 560 27.78 2.11 -1.98
N LYS A 561 27.48 0.92 -2.54
CA LYS A 561 28.13 0.42 -3.76
C LYS A 561 27.32 0.87 -4.98
N PRO A 562 27.97 1.47 -5.98
CA PRO A 562 27.28 1.91 -7.19
C PRO A 562 26.78 0.70 -8.00
N VAL A 563 25.67 0.92 -8.71
CA VAL A 563 25.22 -0.01 -9.75
C VAL A 563 26.21 0.03 -10.91
N VAL A 564 26.71 -1.13 -11.30
CA VAL A 564 27.73 -1.24 -12.36
C VAL A 564 27.13 -1.81 -13.63
N GLU A 565 27.53 -1.22 -14.77
CA GLU A 565 27.25 -1.76 -16.10
C GLU A 565 28.19 -2.94 -16.38
N ARG A 566 27.65 -3.98 -17.01
CA ARG A 566 28.40 -5.16 -17.47
C ARG A 566 28.07 -5.47 -18.93
N LYS A 567 29.04 -5.89 -19.69
CA LYS A 567 28.82 -6.38 -21.05
C LYS A 567 28.88 -7.90 -21.08
N SER A 568 27.93 -8.52 -21.77
CA SER A 568 27.99 -9.95 -22.00
C SER A 568 29.01 -10.25 -23.12
N LYS A 569 29.95 -11.16 -22.86
CA LYS A 569 30.86 -11.68 -23.88
C LYS A 569 30.16 -12.56 -24.91
N ASN A 570 29.04 -13.17 -24.52
CA ASN A 570 28.34 -14.18 -25.32
C ASN A 570 27.17 -13.61 -26.13
N VAL A 571 26.63 -12.48 -25.72
CA VAL A 571 25.46 -11.79 -26.31
C VAL A 571 25.75 -10.28 -26.23
N PRO A 572 26.52 -9.73 -27.20
CA PRO A 572 26.96 -8.32 -27.19
C PRO A 572 25.79 -7.32 -27.15
N GLU A 573 24.62 -7.72 -27.63
CA GLU A 573 23.39 -6.92 -27.68
C GLU A 573 22.74 -6.77 -26.32
N ALA A 574 23.16 -7.56 -25.32
CA ALA A 574 22.62 -7.49 -23.97
C ALA A 574 23.23 -6.33 -23.18
N THR A 575 22.41 -5.40 -22.72
CA THR A 575 22.81 -4.40 -21.74
C THR A 575 22.49 -4.93 -20.35
N ILE A 576 23.47 -4.95 -19.45
CA ILE A 576 23.38 -5.57 -18.14
C ILE A 576 23.80 -4.58 -17.07
N ILE A 577 23.05 -4.51 -15.96
CA ILE A 577 23.44 -3.79 -14.74
C ILE A 577 23.40 -4.73 -13.53
N SER A 578 24.22 -4.44 -12.52
CA SER A 578 24.27 -5.21 -11.27
C SER A 578 24.59 -4.32 -10.08
N ASN A 579 23.92 -4.59 -8.95
CA ASN A 579 24.25 -3.99 -7.65
C ASN A 579 24.94 -4.99 -6.69
N GLY A 580 25.29 -6.19 -7.20
CA GLY A 580 25.89 -7.26 -6.39
C GLY A 580 24.89 -8.22 -5.77
N GLU A 581 23.69 -7.77 -5.45
CA GLU A 581 22.60 -8.60 -4.94
C GLU A 581 21.71 -9.13 -6.05
N TYR A 582 21.42 -8.27 -7.05
CA TYR A 582 20.68 -8.61 -8.26
C TYR A 582 21.41 -8.12 -9.50
N SER A 583 21.09 -8.74 -10.61
CA SER A 583 21.47 -8.29 -11.95
C SER A 583 20.25 -8.20 -12.84
N LEU A 584 20.13 -7.14 -13.63
CA LEU A 584 19.11 -6.95 -14.66
C LEU A 584 19.76 -6.98 -16.03
N ALA A 585 19.06 -7.51 -17.04
CA ALA A 585 19.49 -7.48 -18.42
C ALA A 585 18.33 -7.11 -19.35
N MET A 586 18.61 -6.28 -20.33
CA MET A 586 17.74 -5.97 -21.46
C MET A 586 18.36 -6.47 -22.75
N VAL A 587 17.62 -7.30 -23.51
CA VAL A 587 18.07 -7.84 -24.79
C VAL A 587 17.03 -7.49 -25.85
N ASN A 588 17.45 -6.69 -26.84
CA ASN A 588 16.60 -6.26 -27.93
C ASN A 588 16.56 -7.32 -29.03
N LEU A 589 15.35 -7.85 -29.31
CA LEU A 589 15.11 -8.83 -30.36
C LEU A 589 14.61 -8.17 -31.65
N THR A 590 14.31 -6.88 -31.61
CA THR A 590 14.04 -5.98 -32.74
C THR A 590 14.85 -4.71 -32.52
N ASP A 591 14.94 -3.88 -33.57
CA ASP A 591 15.77 -2.68 -33.54
C ASP A 591 15.23 -1.60 -32.61
N TRP A 592 16.08 -1.10 -31.75
CA TRP A 592 15.97 0.13 -30.99
C TRP A 592 17.08 1.09 -31.41
N ASP A 593 16.79 2.38 -31.47
CA ASP A 593 17.76 3.38 -31.89
C ASP A 593 18.88 3.54 -30.86
N LYS A 594 18.54 3.39 -29.57
CA LYS A 594 19.47 3.53 -28.46
C LYS A 594 19.08 2.66 -27.27
N THR A 595 20.07 2.08 -26.60
CA THR A 595 19.95 1.49 -25.26
C THR A 595 21.01 2.11 -24.38
N GLU A 596 20.62 2.64 -23.22
CA GLU A 596 21.51 3.31 -22.30
C GLU A 596 21.29 2.87 -20.85
N VAL A 597 22.33 3.01 -20.05
CA VAL A 597 22.27 2.86 -18.58
C VAL A 597 22.24 4.24 -17.97
N LEU A 598 21.21 4.49 -17.18
CA LEU A 598 21.00 5.75 -16.47
C LEU A 598 21.18 5.55 -14.98
N HIS A 599 21.54 6.62 -14.28
CA HIS A 599 21.67 6.64 -12.81
C HIS A 599 20.80 7.75 -12.21
N PRO A 600 19.47 7.60 -12.21
CA PRO A 600 18.56 8.57 -11.63
C PRO A 600 18.82 8.79 -10.13
N GLU A 601 18.63 10.06 -9.69
CA GLU A 601 18.85 10.50 -8.32
C GLU A 601 17.56 11.04 -7.69
N GLY A 602 17.33 10.73 -6.38
CA GLY A 602 16.26 11.28 -5.58
C GLY A 602 14.84 10.77 -5.91
N ILE A 603 14.70 9.81 -6.80
CA ILE A 603 13.40 9.29 -7.28
C ILE A 603 13.21 7.79 -7.07
N HIS A 604 14.11 7.13 -6.34
CA HIS A 604 13.99 5.74 -5.96
C HIS A 604 13.59 5.59 -4.48
N PRO A 605 12.68 4.66 -4.12
CA PRO A 605 12.11 4.58 -2.77
C PRO A 605 13.05 4.00 -1.70
N VAL A 606 14.17 3.38 -2.10
CA VAL A 606 15.10 2.73 -1.17
C VAL A 606 16.40 3.50 -1.03
N THR A 607 16.94 4.04 -2.13
CA THR A 607 18.23 4.71 -2.17
C THR A 607 18.17 6.01 -2.96
N TYR A 608 19.08 6.94 -2.68
CA TYR A 608 19.14 8.20 -3.42
C TYR A 608 19.49 8.00 -4.89
N LYS A 609 20.43 7.08 -5.20
CA LYS A 609 20.82 6.70 -6.56
C LYS A 609 20.37 5.29 -6.90
N CYS A 610 20.02 5.06 -8.15
CA CYS A 610 19.70 3.73 -8.67
C CYS A 610 20.24 3.56 -10.10
N GLY A 611 20.27 2.34 -10.60
CA GLY A 611 20.58 2.03 -11.98
C GLY A 611 19.33 1.66 -12.77
N LEU A 612 19.20 2.16 -13.99
CA LEU A 612 18.10 1.92 -14.92
C LEU A 612 18.63 1.60 -16.31
N ILE A 613 18.15 0.53 -16.95
CA ILE A 613 18.34 0.29 -18.39
C ILE A 613 17.14 0.85 -19.12
N GLN A 614 17.36 1.69 -20.13
CA GLN A 614 16.32 2.34 -20.91
C GLN A 614 16.61 2.27 -22.40
N ASN A 615 15.61 1.85 -23.17
CA ASN A 615 15.60 1.91 -24.63
C ASN A 615 14.95 3.19 -25.11
N GLU A 616 15.37 3.70 -26.28
CA GLU A 616 14.75 4.81 -27.00
C GLU A 616 14.59 4.47 -28.48
N LYS A 617 13.45 4.86 -29.08
CA LYS A 617 13.17 4.66 -30.49
C LYS A 617 12.33 5.79 -31.06
N HIS A 618 12.65 6.19 -32.29
CA HIS A 618 11.84 7.10 -33.09
C HIS A 618 10.80 6.31 -33.89
N ILE A 619 9.53 6.57 -33.67
CA ILE A 619 8.41 5.91 -34.37
C ILE A 619 7.89 6.86 -35.45
N GLN A 620 7.93 6.43 -36.72
CA GLN A 620 7.40 7.21 -37.83
C GLN A 620 5.88 7.18 -37.93
N SER A 621 5.28 6.00 -37.81
CA SER A 621 3.84 5.80 -37.84
C SER A 621 3.41 4.59 -36.99
N GLU A 622 4.05 3.45 -37.23
CA GLU A 622 3.74 2.19 -36.57
C GLU A 622 4.97 1.30 -36.50
N ASP A 623 5.22 0.72 -35.34
CA ASP A 623 6.32 -0.26 -35.19
C ASP A 623 6.01 -1.32 -34.13
N VAL A 624 6.74 -2.45 -34.25
CA VAL A 624 6.64 -3.58 -33.30
C VAL A 624 7.98 -3.79 -32.64
N MET A 625 7.99 -3.73 -31.31
CA MET A 625 9.18 -3.95 -30.49
C MET A 625 9.04 -5.28 -29.74
N VAL A 626 10.11 -6.08 -29.80
CA VAL A 626 10.24 -7.32 -29.04
C VAL A 626 11.49 -7.22 -28.17
N THR A 627 11.29 -7.24 -26.86
CA THR A 627 12.35 -6.98 -25.89
C THR A 627 12.29 -7.99 -24.73
N LEU A 628 13.42 -8.61 -24.41
CA LEU A 628 13.59 -9.40 -23.20
C LEU A 628 14.02 -8.49 -22.05
N MET A 629 13.29 -8.54 -20.95
CA MET A 629 13.62 -7.87 -19.69
C MET A 629 13.86 -8.96 -18.65
N LEU A 630 15.12 -9.17 -18.30
CA LEU A 630 15.55 -10.32 -17.49
C LEU A 630 16.13 -9.88 -16.16
N TRP A 631 16.02 -10.74 -15.17
CA TRP A 631 16.57 -10.54 -13.83
C TRP A 631 17.15 -11.83 -13.24
N LYS A 632 18.06 -11.65 -12.29
CA LYS A 632 18.77 -12.75 -11.62
C LYS A 632 19.20 -12.32 -10.22
N LYS A 633 19.07 -13.22 -9.25
CA LYS A 633 19.59 -13.03 -7.89
C LYS A 633 21.10 -13.33 -7.88
N GLY A 634 21.88 -12.45 -7.25
CA GLY A 634 23.32 -12.55 -7.12
C GLY A 634 24.10 -11.85 -8.26
N ASN A 635 25.42 -11.92 -8.14
CA ASN A 635 26.36 -11.20 -9.02
C ASN A 635 26.96 -12.07 -10.15
N LYS A 636 26.54 -13.36 -10.28
CA LYS A 636 27.01 -14.23 -11.37
C LYS A 636 26.55 -13.69 -12.72
N GLU A 637 27.44 -13.71 -13.71
CA GLU A 637 27.10 -13.33 -15.06
C GLU A 637 25.93 -14.15 -15.62
N PHE A 638 25.14 -13.52 -16.48
CA PHE A 638 24.14 -14.25 -17.26
C PHE A 638 24.83 -15.20 -18.23
N SER A 639 24.42 -16.44 -18.24
CA SER A 639 24.85 -17.39 -19.26
C SER A 639 24.20 -17.08 -20.61
N LYS A 640 24.80 -17.54 -21.73
CA LYS A 640 24.21 -17.42 -23.06
C LYS A 640 22.76 -17.96 -23.06
N LYS A 641 22.52 -19.13 -22.46
CA LYS A 641 21.20 -19.76 -22.41
C LYS A 641 20.15 -18.87 -21.69
N GLU A 642 20.55 -18.16 -20.64
CA GLU A 642 19.66 -17.23 -19.92
C GLU A 642 19.32 -15.98 -20.77
N LEU A 643 20.28 -15.48 -21.55
CA LEU A 643 20.09 -14.31 -22.41
C LEU A 643 19.42 -14.64 -23.75
N THR A 644 19.38 -15.91 -24.18
CA THR A 644 18.80 -16.32 -25.45
C THR A 644 17.67 -17.38 -25.29
N PRO A 645 16.65 -17.10 -24.48
CA PRO A 645 15.51 -18.01 -24.37
C PRO A 645 14.62 -18.02 -25.62
N VAL A 646 14.74 -16.98 -26.47
CA VAL A 646 14.06 -16.84 -27.76
C VAL A 646 15.04 -17.20 -28.87
N LYS A 647 14.64 -18.10 -29.77
CA LYS A 647 15.38 -18.55 -30.92
C LYS A 647 15.18 -17.63 -32.13
N SER A 648 13.93 -17.25 -32.38
CA SER A 648 13.58 -16.35 -33.51
C SER A 648 12.28 -15.59 -33.24
N VAL A 649 12.20 -14.41 -33.83
CA VAL A 649 11.02 -13.55 -33.88
C VAL A 649 10.68 -13.34 -35.36
N LYS A 650 9.39 -13.54 -35.72
CA LYS A 650 8.89 -13.26 -37.06
C LYS A 650 7.68 -12.32 -36.93
N ILE A 651 7.86 -11.08 -37.38
CA ILE A 651 6.80 -10.10 -37.50
C ILE A 651 6.08 -10.31 -38.83
N ALA A 652 4.75 -10.33 -38.85
CA ALA A 652 4.00 -10.38 -40.10
C ALA A 652 4.14 -9.06 -40.88
N ASP A 653 4.07 -9.12 -42.20
CA ASP A 653 4.27 -7.93 -43.05
C ASP A 653 3.27 -6.81 -42.78
N ASP A 654 2.05 -7.17 -42.36
CA ASP A 654 0.98 -6.24 -41.98
C ASP A 654 1.08 -5.78 -40.50
N LYS A 655 2.13 -6.19 -39.79
CA LYS A 655 2.37 -5.88 -38.36
C LYS A 655 1.19 -6.22 -37.44
N LYS A 656 0.32 -7.16 -37.81
CA LYS A 656 -0.83 -7.58 -37.00
C LYS A 656 -0.52 -8.75 -36.08
N SER A 657 0.58 -9.44 -36.31
CA SER A 657 1.00 -10.55 -35.46
C SER A 657 2.51 -10.71 -35.38
N VAL A 658 2.93 -11.33 -34.31
CA VAL A 658 4.32 -11.73 -34.08
C VAL A 658 4.38 -13.18 -33.68
N THR A 659 5.12 -13.99 -34.43
CA THR A 659 5.38 -15.39 -34.07
C THR A 659 6.75 -15.50 -33.41
N ILE A 660 6.79 -16.06 -32.20
CA ILE A 660 7.98 -16.24 -31.39
C ILE A 660 8.27 -17.74 -31.29
N THR A 661 9.49 -18.14 -31.66
CA THR A 661 9.98 -19.51 -31.43
C THR A 661 10.98 -19.47 -30.28
N PHE A 662 10.71 -20.19 -29.22
CA PHE A 662 11.60 -20.30 -28.07
C PHE A 662 12.72 -21.31 -28.27
N ALA A 663 13.75 -21.25 -27.44
CA ALA A 663 14.91 -22.19 -27.51
C ALA A 663 14.50 -23.64 -27.25
N ASP A 664 13.43 -23.90 -26.51
CA ASP A 664 12.83 -25.21 -26.26
C ASP A 664 11.90 -25.70 -27.39
N LYS A 665 11.84 -24.96 -28.51
CA LYS A 665 11.01 -25.20 -29.68
C LYS A 665 9.51 -24.92 -29.50
N THR A 666 9.07 -24.42 -28.36
CA THR A 666 7.70 -23.93 -28.23
C THR A 666 7.49 -22.69 -29.11
N VAL A 667 6.28 -22.53 -29.62
CA VAL A 667 5.92 -21.41 -30.49
C VAL A 667 4.72 -20.69 -29.86
N LYS A 668 4.80 -19.37 -29.80
CA LYS A 668 3.67 -18.50 -29.41
C LYS A 668 3.43 -17.46 -30.46
N THR A 669 2.17 -17.09 -30.68
CA THR A 669 1.78 -16.00 -31.57
C THR A 669 1.06 -14.93 -30.77
N VAL A 670 1.52 -13.70 -30.87
CA VAL A 670 0.85 -12.50 -30.34
C VAL A 670 0.13 -11.83 -31.49
N ASN A 671 -1.18 -11.65 -31.38
CA ASN A 671 -2.03 -10.90 -32.32
C ASN A 671 -2.38 -9.54 -31.70
N PHE A 672 -2.30 -8.48 -32.49
CA PHE A 672 -2.59 -7.10 -32.09
C PHE A 672 -3.99 -6.65 -32.52
#